data_9598b1188ffcde28f5330688e32a24bd
#
_entry.id   9598b1188ffcde28f5330688e32a24bd
#
_cell.length_a   1.000
_cell.length_b   1.000
_cell.length_c   1.000
_cell.angle_alpha   90.00
_cell.angle_beta   90.00
_cell.angle_gamma   90.00
#
_symmetry.space_group_name_H-M   'P 1'
#
loop_
_entity.id
_entity.type
_entity.pdbx_description
1 polymer ?
#
loop_
_entity_poly.entity_id
_entity_poly.type
_entity_poly.pdbx_seq_one_letter_code
_entity_poly.pdbx_strand_id
1 'polypeptide(L)'
;MRTLYYLRMAVRFLMRARSYTIINLLGLAFSLACSIILIRYIHRELTVDANCVDAETVVVPLRDMAGNVYIGLNYPETENDSFRVEEESIVERCFLVEQEQDNILYENRNYAANVLAVDSTFFHFFAYPVYEGKADLRSPDAAVITREFAKRIFGKENPIGKVLEYGKQSVVVYGVIDEPSCKTSWRFDILVSRQLRADWKKLNMEMMRVLPSVDLSELNEKAYVYRQIGRYSYRYKYISWKDLYFEPSIVGQYKSVFQFGNWQYIRILIGVVGLLLLVGMLNFTNLYMVYMMKRSKAYGIKKVFGQSRMVLFGEIWLENFLLMAMALFVAWLLVELTAVPVSRLMEDAVGYTPFDVWLSAGILLLVPLLTTLYPFLKYSYGTPVASMRLEVAVRRSVTGRMMFLFIQYSVAFLLILLSLYFNCHFEFLINTPPGFRTERILKAELQHETNWQWNEERWKREDLLRQKLDECPYIDTWMFSYYSALGKSQGDIINDKDQSVSMLQYFPSTDFFKIFGLKVLEGKLPDKIDMPLDVQIVLNKAAMKALGYTRIEDAFVRSDTPLLVGYMDGKLTEVGMSMMPVVAVVDDYFPGHLTEGVKPMIFVVGAKSNSGSVYISVKEGKEHELFSYLRRMEQEIYNTEDFSYSWMADEVADLYVHDRNVASIYSVFAFIAIVVSCLGLFGISLFDIRQRYREIAIRKTNGAQTGNLYRLLFGKYLKVLAVSFIVAVPLGWYIIYRYTEDMSVKAPISIWIFIMAFVSVMLISLGTLWWQVNKAARINPADVMKSE
;
A
#
# COMPACT_ATOMS: atom_id res chain seq x y z
N MET A 1 22.21 -13.37 -45.58
CA MET A 1 21.78 -14.78 -45.86
C MET A 1 21.92 -15.70 -44.62
N ARG A 2 23.02 -15.73 -43.87
CA ARG A 2 23.23 -16.62 -42.72
C ARG A 2 22.15 -16.40 -41.60
N THR A 3 21.85 -15.16 -41.24
CA THR A 3 20.84 -14.85 -40.22
C THR A 3 19.42 -15.29 -40.54
N LEU A 4 19.02 -15.13 -41.84
CA LEU A 4 17.72 -15.59 -42.35
C LEU A 4 17.59 -17.12 -42.34
N TYR A 5 18.70 -17.81 -42.59
CA TYR A 5 18.77 -19.26 -42.51
C TYR A 5 18.57 -19.77 -41.09
N TYR A 6 19.27 -19.15 -40.09
CA TYR A 6 19.10 -19.49 -38.69
C TYR A 6 17.71 -19.17 -38.17
N LEU A 7 17.09 -18.06 -38.60
CA LEU A 7 15.72 -17.70 -38.25
C LEU A 7 14.73 -18.75 -38.78
N ARG A 8 14.82 -19.13 -40.06
CA ARG A 8 13.94 -20.18 -40.64
C ARG A 8 14.11 -21.52 -39.94
N MET A 9 15.33 -21.87 -39.57
CA MET A 9 15.64 -23.10 -38.83
C MET A 9 15.05 -23.08 -37.42
N ALA A 10 15.17 -21.97 -36.69
CA ALA A 10 14.59 -21.80 -35.37
C ALA A 10 13.06 -21.92 -35.42
N VAL A 11 12.40 -21.20 -36.30
CA VAL A 11 10.91 -21.24 -36.45
C VAL A 11 10.41 -22.65 -36.84
N ARG A 12 11.00 -23.30 -37.84
CA ARG A 12 10.61 -24.69 -38.22
C ARG A 12 10.76 -25.65 -37.05
N PHE A 13 11.75 -25.45 -36.22
CA PHE A 13 12.04 -26.33 -35.12
C PHE A 13 11.07 -26.13 -33.96
N LEU A 14 10.75 -24.87 -33.62
CA LEU A 14 9.73 -24.53 -32.64
C LEU A 14 8.36 -25.14 -33.02
N MET A 15 8.00 -25.09 -34.28
CA MET A 15 6.76 -25.69 -34.82
C MET A 15 6.72 -27.21 -34.69
N ARG A 16 7.86 -27.91 -34.76
CA ARG A 16 7.92 -29.38 -34.60
C ARG A 16 7.76 -29.84 -33.14
N ALA A 17 8.12 -29.03 -32.18
CA ALA A 17 8.06 -29.37 -30.76
C ALA A 17 6.85 -28.73 -30.06
N ARG A 18 5.69 -28.64 -30.72
CA ARG A 18 4.51 -27.84 -30.31
C ARG A 18 4.15 -27.89 -28.82
N SER A 19 4.01 -29.11 -28.25
CA SER A 19 3.58 -29.25 -26.86
C SER A 19 4.58 -28.61 -25.86
N TYR A 20 5.89 -28.79 -26.07
CA TYR A 20 6.91 -28.19 -25.21
C TYR A 20 7.01 -26.68 -25.38
N THR A 21 6.91 -26.23 -26.62
CA THR A 21 6.93 -24.80 -26.95
C THR A 21 5.75 -24.08 -26.31
N ILE A 22 4.54 -24.63 -26.40
CA ILE A 22 3.33 -24.04 -25.81
C ILE A 22 3.43 -23.99 -24.28
N ILE A 23 3.81 -25.10 -23.61
CA ILE A 23 3.93 -25.14 -22.16
C ILE A 23 4.97 -24.13 -21.68
N ASN A 24 6.12 -24.07 -22.36
CA ASN A 24 7.19 -23.15 -22.02
C ASN A 24 6.79 -21.69 -22.24
N LEU A 25 6.13 -21.42 -23.37
CA LEU A 25 5.59 -20.10 -23.71
C LEU A 25 4.60 -19.60 -22.67
N LEU A 26 3.61 -20.42 -22.33
CA LEU A 26 2.58 -20.05 -21.35
C LEU A 26 3.18 -19.84 -19.96
N GLY A 27 4.03 -20.74 -19.47
CA GLY A 27 4.66 -20.58 -18.15
C GLY A 27 5.50 -19.33 -18.05
N LEU A 28 6.25 -19.00 -19.09
CA LEU A 28 7.04 -17.77 -19.15
C LEU A 28 6.15 -16.52 -19.29
N ALA A 29 5.12 -16.57 -20.14
CA ALA A 29 4.20 -15.45 -20.36
C ALA A 29 3.43 -15.07 -19.09
N PHE A 30 2.96 -16.05 -18.31
CA PHE A 30 2.32 -15.77 -17.00
C PHE A 30 3.28 -15.12 -16.03
N SER A 31 4.50 -15.65 -15.89
CA SER A 31 5.50 -15.07 -14.99
C SER A 31 5.87 -13.64 -15.41
N LEU A 32 6.07 -13.40 -16.72
CA LEU A 32 6.38 -12.07 -17.26
C LEU A 32 5.21 -11.09 -17.08
N ALA A 33 3.97 -11.51 -17.36
CA ALA A 33 2.80 -10.65 -17.21
C ALA A 33 2.69 -10.10 -15.78
N CYS A 34 2.82 -10.98 -14.78
CA CYS A 34 2.77 -10.57 -13.39
C CYS A 34 3.96 -9.69 -13.00
N SER A 35 5.16 -10.02 -13.48
CA SER A 35 6.35 -9.20 -13.23
C SER A 35 6.21 -7.82 -13.88
N ILE A 36 5.67 -7.71 -15.10
CA ILE A 36 5.42 -6.44 -15.79
C ILE A 36 4.43 -5.58 -14.98
N ILE A 37 3.30 -6.15 -14.56
CA ILE A 37 2.31 -5.44 -13.75
C ILE A 37 2.96 -4.84 -12.49
N LEU A 38 3.72 -5.63 -11.75
CA LEU A 38 4.38 -5.17 -10.53
C LEU A 38 5.48 -4.15 -10.78
N ILE A 39 6.32 -4.36 -11.80
CA ILE A 39 7.39 -3.42 -12.13
C ILE A 39 6.80 -2.07 -12.54
N ARG A 40 5.70 -2.06 -13.30
CA ARG A 40 4.98 -0.84 -13.65
C ARG A 40 4.43 -0.12 -12.41
N TYR A 41 3.82 -0.86 -11.50
CA TYR A 41 3.34 -0.32 -10.24
C TYR A 41 4.50 0.26 -9.38
N ILE A 42 5.58 -0.51 -9.20
CA ILE A 42 6.78 -0.06 -8.46
C ILE A 42 7.36 1.20 -9.12
N HIS A 43 7.50 1.21 -10.44
CA HIS A 43 8.01 2.38 -11.17
C HIS A 43 7.13 3.60 -10.93
N ARG A 44 5.80 3.44 -10.97
CA ARG A 44 4.84 4.52 -10.75
C ARG A 44 4.91 5.07 -9.31
N GLU A 45 5.09 4.19 -8.32
CA GLU A 45 5.31 4.58 -6.92
C GLU A 45 6.65 5.29 -6.70
N LEU A 46 7.70 4.87 -7.39
CA LEU A 46 9.04 5.49 -7.29
C LEU A 46 9.17 6.79 -8.10
N THR A 47 8.24 7.03 -9.02
CA THR A 47 8.21 8.24 -9.87
C THR A 47 7.00 9.12 -9.55
N VAL A 48 6.51 9.04 -8.31
CA VAL A 48 5.48 9.95 -7.80
C VAL A 48 5.97 11.39 -7.94
N ASP A 49 5.07 12.29 -8.33
CA ASP A 49 5.34 13.71 -8.53
C ASP A 49 6.48 14.02 -9.52
N ALA A 50 6.72 13.13 -10.49
CA ALA A 50 7.67 13.44 -11.57
C ALA A 50 7.26 14.66 -12.43
N ASN A 51 6.03 15.17 -12.24
CA ASN A 51 5.57 16.44 -12.78
C ASN A 51 6.01 17.67 -11.94
N CYS A 52 6.64 17.45 -10.77
CA CYS A 52 7.27 18.53 -10.01
C CYS A 52 8.55 18.97 -10.69
N VAL A 53 8.62 20.27 -11.05
CA VAL A 53 9.79 20.84 -11.72
C VAL A 53 10.90 21.02 -10.69
N ASP A 54 12.05 20.41 -10.97
CA ASP A 54 13.25 20.43 -10.10
C ASP A 54 12.95 19.97 -8.65
N ALA A 55 12.22 18.84 -8.50
CA ALA A 55 11.78 18.30 -7.21
C ALA A 55 12.88 18.16 -6.14
N GLU A 56 14.16 18.05 -6.54
CA GLU A 56 15.31 18.00 -5.62
C GLU A 56 15.60 19.35 -4.95
N THR A 57 15.24 20.46 -5.62
CA THR A 57 15.43 21.82 -5.09
C THR A 57 14.16 22.37 -4.41
N VAL A 58 13.05 21.66 -4.53
CA VAL A 58 11.81 22.01 -3.82
C VAL A 58 11.85 21.44 -2.41
N VAL A 59 11.75 22.31 -1.44
CA VAL A 59 11.92 22.02 -0.01
C VAL A 59 10.66 22.36 0.77
N VAL A 60 10.29 21.49 1.70
CA VAL A 60 9.14 21.68 2.59
C VAL A 60 9.63 21.69 4.04
N PRO A 61 9.26 22.73 4.83
CA PRO A 61 9.55 22.71 6.24
C PRO A 61 8.64 21.74 6.97
N LEU A 62 9.23 20.89 7.79
CA LEU A 62 8.56 20.01 8.73
C LEU A 62 8.73 20.53 10.15
N ARG A 63 7.73 20.31 10.97
CA ARG A 63 7.71 20.66 12.38
C ARG A 63 7.51 19.43 13.22
N ASP A 64 8.52 19.09 14.01
CA ASP A 64 8.48 18.03 15.00
C ASP A 64 8.03 18.60 16.36
N MET A 65 6.93 18.07 16.86
CA MET A 65 6.38 18.36 18.18
C MET A 65 6.39 17.05 18.98
N ALA A 66 7.37 16.89 19.85
CA ALA A 66 7.48 15.71 20.72
C ALA A 66 7.38 14.37 19.98
N GLY A 67 8.02 14.26 18.80
CA GLY A 67 8.02 13.06 17.97
C GLY A 67 6.90 12.96 16.95
N ASN A 68 5.96 13.90 16.93
CA ASN A 68 4.97 14.02 15.86
C ASN A 68 5.44 15.05 14.83
N VAL A 69 5.65 14.61 13.61
CA VAL A 69 6.10 15.47 12.53
C VAL A 69 4.88 15.97 11.74
N TYR A 70 4.76 17.27 11.64
CA TYR A 70 3.72 17.95 10.85
C TYR A 70 4.37 18.68 9.68
N ILE A 71 3.68 18.76 8.56
CA ILE A 71 4.06 19.65 7.47
C ILE A 71 3.90 21.08 8.00
N GLY A 72 4.97 21.89 7.86
CA GLY A 72 5.09 23.17 8.51
C GLY A 72 3.97 24.15 8.19
N LEU A 73 3.34 24.66 9.24
CA LEU A 73 2.48 25.82 9.16
C LEU A 73 3.36 27.07 9.30
N ASN A 74 3.15 28.04 8.44
CA ASN A 74 3.84 29.33 8.57
C ASN A 74 3.26 30.08 9.78
N TYR A 75 4.06 30.19 10.86
CA TYR A 75 3.72 31.10 11.95
C TYR A 75 4.30 32.49 11.66
N PRO A 76 3.64 33.56 12.12
CA PRO A 76 4.12 34.92 11.92
C PRO A 76 5.53 35.10 12.46
N GLU A 77 6.31 35.87 11.73
CA GLU A 77 7.71 36.22 11.97
C GLU A 77 7.98 36.60 13.43
N THR A 78 8.93 35.87 14.04
CA THR A 78 9.51 36.26 15.32
C THR A 78 10.99 36.54 15.10
N GLU A 79 11.51 37.56 15.79
CA GLU A 79 12.79 38.25 15.54
C GLU A 79 14.11 37.39 15.61
N ASN A 80 14.01 36.07 15.76
CA ASN A 80 15.20 35.21 15.94
C ASN A 80 15.17 33.95 15.09
N ASP A 81 15.17 34.11 13.78
CA ASP A 81 14.97 33.00 12.83
C ASP A 81 16.28 32.44 12.21
N SER A 82 17.30 32.19 13.04
CA SER A 82 18.62 31.68 12.58
C SER A 82 18.60 30.30 11.90
N PHE A 83 17.42 29.64 11.76
CA PHE A 83 17.30 28.29 11.14
C PHE A 83 16.54 28.31 9.85
N ARG A 84 16.08 29.46 9.39
CA ARG A 84 15.39 29.54 8.10
C ARG A 84 16.40 29.42 6.98
N VAL A 85 15.95 28.86 5.86
CA VAL A 85 16.65 29.03 4.60
C VAL A 85 16.85 30.51 4.37
N GLU A 86 18.08 30.96 4.14
CA GLU A 86 18.40 32.37 3.90
C GLU A 86 17.53 32.89 2.73
N GLU A 87 16.90 34.06 2.90
CA GLU A 87 16.02 34.64 1.87
C GLU A 87 16.70 34.73 0.49
N GLU A 88 18.00 35.02 0.48
CA GLU A 88 18.81 35.11 -0.74
C GLU A 88 18.96 33.75 -1.45
N SER A 89 18.75 32.63 -0.72
CA SER A 89 18.80 31.27 -1.25
C SER A 89 17.45 30.77 -1.78
N ILE A 90 16.37 31.52 -1.56
CA ILE A 90 15.02 31.14 -2.00
C ILE A 90 14.72 31.77 -3.36
N VAL A 91 14.53 30.91 -4.35
CA VAL A 91 14.20 31.34 -5.73
C VAL A 91 12.72 31.69 -5.88
N GLU A 92 11.86 30.85 -5.32
CA GLU A 92 10.40 30.99 -5.44
C GLU A 92 9.69 30.31 -4.27
N ARG A 93 8.54 30.81 -3.88
CA ARG A 93 7.69 30.23 -2.83
C ARG A 93 6.31 29.93 -3.39
N CYS A 94 5.68 28.89 -2.84
CA CYS A 94 4.30 28.54 -3.05
C CYS A 94 3.64 28.25 -1.71
N PHE A 95 2.54 28.90 -1.44
CA PHE A 95 1.77 28.66 -0.22
C PHE A 95 0.47 27.95 -0.58
N LEU A 96 0.11 26.97 0.26
CA LEU A 96 -1.07 26.15 0.10
C LEU A 96 -1.86 26.11 1.40
N VAL A 97 -3.18 26.03 1.26
CA VAL A 97 -4.08 25.86 2.40
C VAL A 97 -4.99 24.68 2.08
N GLU A 98 -4.88 23.62 2.90
CA GLU A 98 -5.82 22.51 2.84
C GLU A 98 -7.19 22.96 3.31
N GLN A 99 -8.19 22.60 2.56
CA GLN A 99 -9.57 22.64 3.01
C GLN A 99 -10.05 21.20 3.18
N GLU A 100 -10.64 20.90 4.31
CA GLU A 100 -11.36 19.63 4.46
C GLU A 100 -12.46 19.54 3.41
N GLN A 101 -12.92 18.32 3.08
CA GLN A 101 -13.95 18.11 2.06
C GLN A 101 -15.05 19.17 2.16
N ASP A 102 -15.11 20.05 1.17
CA ASP A 102 -16.07 21.13 1.11
C ASP A 102 -17.07 20.89 -0.02
N ASN A 103 -18.25 21.52 0.11
CA ASN A 103 -19.27 21.45 -0.89
C ASN A 103 -19.14 22.62 -1.88
N ILE A 104 -19.15 22.28 -3.16
CA ILE A 104 -19.22 23.23 -4.27
C ILE A 104 -20.67 23.28 -4.75
N LEU A 105 -21.28 24.45 -4.69
CA LEU A 105 -22.65 24.65 -5.15
C LEU A 105 -22.66 25.08 -6.63
N TYR A 106 -23.40 24.34 -7.44
CA TYR A 106 -23.69 24.69 -8.83
C TYR A 106 -25.16 24.43 -9.15
N GLU A 107 -25.90 25.41 -9.68
CA GLU A 107 -27.33 25.32 -10.02
C GLU A 107 -28.18 24.72 -8.88
N ASN A 108 -27.95 25.16 -7.64
CA ASN A 108 -28.65 24.71 -6.44
C ASN A 108 -28.38 23.26 -6.05
N ARG A 109 -27.31 22.63 -6.56
CA ARG A 109 -26.86 21.29 -6.18
C ARG A 109 -25.48 21.36 -5.54
N ASN A 110 -25.35 20.67 -4.41
CA ASN A 110 -24.07 20.55 -3.74
C ASN A 110 -23.28 19.36 -4.28
N TYR A 111 -22.00 19.57 -4.55
CA TYR A 111 -21.05 18.55 -4.98
C TYR A 111 -19.89 18.51 -4.00
N ALA A 112 -19.70 17.39 -3.33
CA ALA A 112 -18.55 17.18 -2.47
C ALA A 112 -17.27 17.23 -3.32
N ALA A 113 -16.27 18.01 -2.88
CA ALA A 113 -15.02 18.20 -3.59
C ALA A 113 -13.85 18.33 -2.62
N ASN A 114 -12.69 17.84 -3.02
CA ASN A 114 -11.43 18.11 -2.33
C ASN A 114 -10.91 19.46 -2.85
N VAL A 115 -10.98 20.48 -2.01
CA VAL A 115 -10.56 21.84 -2.35
C VAL A 115 -9.16 22.10 -1.85
N LEU A 116 -8.30 22.62 -2.72
CA LEU A 116 -6.97 23.08 -2.35
C LEU A 116 -6.82 24.55 -2.76
N ALA A 117 -6.60 25.42 -1.78
CA ALA A 117 -6.33 26.82 -2.05
C ALA A 117 -4.82 27.03 -2.23
N VAL A 118 -4.41 27.63 -3.34
CA VAL A 118 -2.99 27.72 -3.71
C VAL A 118 -2.64 29.11 -4.24
N ASP A 119 -1.36 29.45 -4.20
CA ASP A 119 -0.83 30.62 -4.88
C ASP A 119 -0.77 30.44 -6.40
N SER A 120 -0.70 31.53 -7.13
CA SER A 120 -0.53 31.53 -8.59
C SER A 120 0.76 30.86 -9.06
N THR A 121 1.74 30.67 -8.16
CA THR A 121 3.02 29.98 -8.42
C THR A 121 2.89 28.46 -8.43
N PHE A 122 1.78 27.89 -8.00
CA PHE A 122 1.59 26.43 -7.92
C PHE A 122 1.94 25.70 -9.23
N PHE A 123 1.50 26.27 -10.37
CA PHE A 123 1.79 25.67 -11.68
C PHE A 123 3.23 25.87 -12.16
N HIS A 124 4.05 26.68 -11.47
CA HIS A 124 5.49 26.73 -11.68
C HIS A 124 6.20 25.56 -10.96
N PHE A 125 5.62 25.07 -9.87
CA PHE A 125 6.13 23.91 -9.14
C PHE A 125 5.66 22.60 -9.78
N PHE A 126 4.40 22.52 -10.19
CA PHE A 126 3.78 21.30 -10.71
C PHE A 126 3.24 21.50 -12.12
N ALA A 127 3.77 20.75 -13.06
CA ALA A 127 3.31 20.76 -14.45
C ALA A 127 2.09 19.82 -14.60
N TYR A 128 0.90 20.42 -14.76
CA TYR A 128 -0.34 19.73 -15.10
C TYR A 128 -0.71 19.99 -16.57
N PRO A 129 -1.11 18.95 -17.35
CA PRO A 129 -1.62 19.15 -18.70
C PRO A 129 -2.93 19.96 -18.68
N VAL A 130 -2.98 21.07 -19.40
CA VAL A 130 -4.22 21.86 -19.54
C VAL A 130 -5.09 21.21 -20.61
N TYR A 131 -6.29 20.78 -20.24
CA TYR A 131 -7.27 20.18 -21.16
C TYR A 131 -8.06 21.27 -21.88
N GLU A 132 -8.54 22.28 -21.15
CA GLU A 132 -9.32 23.38 -21.69
C GLU A 132 -9.10 24.66 -20.86
N GLY A 133 -9.13 25.84 -21.49
CA GLY A 133 -8.93 27.11 -20.81
C GLY A 133 -7.49 27.42 -20.45
N LYS A 134 -7.27 28.01 -19.27
CA LYS A 134 -5.93 28.38 -18.75
C LYS A 134 -5.79 27.97 -17.28
N ALA A 135 -4.68 27.38 -16.92
CA ALA A 135 -4.30 27.11 -15.53
C ALA A 135 -3.72 28.39 -14.89
N ASP A 136 -4.58 29.33 -14.57
CA ASP A 136 -4.22 30.66 -14.03
C ASP A 136 -5.04 30.93 -12.76
N LEU A 137 -4.36 31.18 -11.64
CA LEU A 137 -4.95 31.46 -10.33
C LEU A 137 -4.58 32.88 -9.81
N ARG A 138 -4.18 33.79 -10.69
CA ARG A 138 -3.82 35.18 -10.30
C ARG A 138 -5.03 36.00 -9.88
N SER A 139 -6.20 35.72 -10.44
CA SER A 139 -7.43 36.38 -10.01
C SER A 139 -7.93 35.76 -8.70
N PRO A 140 -8.41 36.57 -7.72
CA PRO A 140 -8.93 36.07 -6.46
C PRO A 140 -10.11 35.10 -6.60
N ASP A 141 -10.91 35.29 -7.65
CA ASP A 141 -12.08 34.44 -7.99
C ASP A 141 -11.75 33.28 -8.94
N ALA A 142 -10.47 33.07 -9.27
CA ALA A 142 -10.08 32.01 -10.21
C ALA A 142 -10.17 30.61 -9.58
N ALA A 143 -10.73 29.71 -10.35
CA ALA A 143 -10.73 28.28 -10.07
C ALA A 143 -10.20 27.47 -11.26
N VAL A 144 -9.44 26.42 -10.96
CA VAL A 144 -8.99 25.42 -11.93
C VAL A 144 -9.47 24.07 -11.43
N ILE A 145 -10.17 23.31 -12.29
CA ILE A 145 -10.80 22.04 -11.90
C ILE A 145 -10.18 20.86 -12.64
N THR A 146 -10.26 19.69 -12.05
CA THR A 146 -9.86 18.45 -12.74
C THR A 146 -10.90 18.05 -13.80
N ARG A 147 -10.46 17.34 -14.82
CA ARG A 147 -11.34 16.84 -15.90
C ARG A 147 -12.42 15.91 -15.37
N GLU A 148 -12.14 15.12 -14.34
CA GLU A 148 -13.12 14.24 -13.70
C GLU A 148 -14.20 15.05 -13.01
N PHE A 149 -13.81 16.05 -12.23
CA PHE A 149 -14.74 16.93 -11.54
C PHE A 149 -15.60 17.74 -12.54
N ALA A 150 -14.98 18.24 -13.62
CA ALA A 150 -15.72 18.90 -14.71
C ALA A 150 -16.81 17.98 -15.31
N LYS A 151 -16.51 16.74 -15.58
CA LYS A 151 -17.50 15.75 -16.07
C LYS A 151 -18.60 15.46 -15.06
N ARG A 152 -18.27 15.42 -13.77
CA ARG A 152 -19.21 15.15 -12.67
C ARG A 152 -20.23 16.27 -12.52
N ILE A 153 -19.82 17.53 -12.66
CA ILE A 153 -20.69 18.70 -12.49
C ILE A 153 -21.39 19.09 -13.80
N PHE A 154 -20.63 19.23 -14.88
CA PHE A 154 -21.11 19.82 -16.13
C PHE A 154 -21.45 18.79 -17.21
N GLY A 155 -21.12 17.51 -16.99
CA GLY A 155 -21.36 16.44 -17.94
C GLY A 155 -20.64 16.68 -19.27
N LYS A 156 -21.38 17.15 -20.30
CA LYS A 156 -20.84 17.48 -21.62
C LYS A 156 -20.76 18.97 -21.93
N GLU A 157 -21.23 19.82 -21.02
CA GLU A 157 -21.18 21.26 -21.19
C GLU A 157 -19.75 21.78 -21.01
N ASN A 158 -19.46 22.91 -21.68
CA ASN A 158 -18.19 23.62 -21.50
C ASN A 158 -18.14 24.27 -20.11
N PRO A 159 -17.18 23.87 -19.25
CA PRO A 159 -17.05 24.40 -17.90
C PRO A 159 -16.41 25.79 -17.83
N ILE A 160 -15.69 26.23 -18.87
CA ILE A 160 -14.96 27.50 -18.85
C ILE A 160 -15.89 28.71 -18.75
N GLY A 161 -15.60 29.62 -17.79
CA GLY A 161 -16.38 30.80 -17.49
C GLY A 161 -17.65 30.52 -16.68
N LYS A 162 -17.96 29.26 -16.34
CA LYS A 162 -19.05 28.92 -15.42
C LYS A 162 -18.69 29.39 -14.01
N VAL A 163 -19.71 29.83 -13.27
CA VAL A 163 -19.56 30.30 -11.89
C VAL A 163 -19.99 29.19 -10.95
N LEU A 164 -19.12 28.84 -10.04
CA LEU A 164 -19.36 27.93 -8.93
C LEU A 164 -19.43 28.76 -7.62
N GLU A 165 -20.15 28.26 -6.65
CA GLU A 165 -20.21 28.90 -5.33
C GLU A 165 -19.48 28.04 -4.31
N TYR A 166 -18.52 28.61 -3.61
CA TYR A 166 -17.71 28.01 -2.59
C TYR A 166 -17.69 28.85 -1.32
N GLY A 167 -18.29 28.37 -0.24
CA GLY A 167 -18.34 29.07 1.04
C GLY A 167 -18.93 30.47 0.96
N LYS A 168 -20.01 30.67 0.19
CA LYS A 168 -20.68 31.95 -0.10
C LYS A 168 -19.87 32.91 -1.00
N GLN A 169 -18.80 32.47 -1.59
CA GLN A 169 -18.00 33.22 -2.56
C GLN A 169 -18.16 32.61 -3.95
N SER A 170 -18.29 33.47 -4.96
CA SER A 170 -18.35 32.99 -6.33
C SER A 170 -16.93 32.78 -6.87
N VAL A 171 -16.67 31.61 -7.45
CA VAL A 171 -15.42 31.30 -8.16
C VAL A 171 -15.74 30.97 -9.62
N VAL A 172 -14.91 31.45 -10.52
CA VAL A 172 -15.06 31.25 -11.97
C VAL A 172 -14.09 30.21 -12.46
N VAL A 173 -14.56 29.27 -13.25
CA VAL A 173 -13.71 28.22 -13.83
C VAL A 173 -12.88 28.81 -14.97
N TYR A 174 -11.57 28.99 -14.75
CA TYR A 174 -10.61 29.51 -15.72
C TYR A 174 -9.97 28.41 -16.57
N GLY A 175 -9.84 27.22 -16.02
CA GLY A 175 -9.22 26.10 -16.70
C GLY A 175 -9.65 24.75 -16.19
N VAL A 176 -9.48 23.77 -17.05
CA VAL A 176 -9.62 22.34 -16.76
C VAL A 176 -8.27 21.69 -16.99
N ILE A 177 -7.79 20.97 -16.02
CA ILE A 177 -6.53 20.22 -16.09
C ILE A 177 -6.80 18.72 -16.17
N ASP A 178 -5.93 18.02 -16.84
CA ASP A 178 -5.93 16.56 -16.88
C ASP A 178 -4.90 15.99 -15.89
N GLU A 179 -5.04 14.74 -15.52
CA GLU A 179 -4.04 14.08 -14.69
C GLU A 179 -2.70 14.00 -15.43
N PRO A 180 -1.57 14.24 -14.75
CA PRO A 180 -0.26 14.02 -15.34
C PRO A 180 -0.01 12.55 -15.61
N SER A 181 0.97 12.24 -16.46
CA SER A 181 1.32 10.85 -16.80
C SER A 181 1.95 10.05 -15.64
N CYS A 182 2.39 10.73 -14.58
CA CYS A 182 2.89 10.14 -13.33
C CYS A 182 1.78 10.10 -12.27
N LYS A 183 1.99 9.32 -11.22
CA LYS A 183 1.19 9.41 -10.00
C LYS A 183 1.54 10.71 -9.29
N THR A 184 0.53 11.39 -8.73
CA THR A 184 0.73 12.57 -7.90
C THR A 184 0.43 12.26 -6.44
N SER A 185 1.15 12.89 -5.53
CA SER A 185 0.82 12.87 -4.11
C SER A 185 -0.39 13.74 -3.77
N TRP A 186 -0.71 14.71 -4.62
CA TRP A 186 -1.87 15.57 -4.47
C TRP A 186 -3.19 14.88 -4.85
N ARG A 187 -4.21 15.09 -4.02
CA ARG A 187 -5.61 14.72 -4.31
C ARG A 187 -6.47 15.97 -4.18
N PHE A 188 -6.86 16.53 -5.28
CA PHE A 188 -7.82 17.63 -5.31
C PHE A 188 -8.76 17.49 -6.50
N ASP A 189 -9.98 18.01 -6.35
CA ASP A 189 -10.96 18.14 -7.42
C ASP A 189 -10.92 19.55 -8.02
N ILE A 190 -10.64 20.56 -7.17
CA ILE A 190 -10.62 21.98 -7.52
C ILE A 190 -9.48 22.70 -6.82
N LEU A 191 -8.77 23.50 -7.58
CA LEU A 191 -7.81 24.49 -7.09
C LEU A 191 -8.48 25.87 -7.11
N VAL A 192 -8.38 26.59 -6.01
CA VAL A 192 -8.87 27.97 -5.90
C VAL A 192 -7.74 28.91 -5.51
N SER A 193 -7.86 30.17 -5.89
CA SER A 193 -6.88 31.17 -5.50
C SER A 193 -6.86 31.37 -3.98
N ARG A 194 -5.67 31.34 -3.36
CA ARG A 194 -5.50 31.64 -1.93
C ARG A 194 -5.96 33.04 -1.56
N GLN A 195 -6.04 33.98 -2.55
CA GLN A 195 -6.52 35.33 -2.35
C GLN A 195 -8.03 35.41 -2.18
N LEU A 196 -8.78 34.33 -2.44
CA LEU A 196 -10.23 34.27 -2.31
C LEU A 196 -10.67 34.64 -0.88
N ARG A 197 -9.91 34.24 0.15
CA ARG A 197 -10.23 34.50 1.55
C ARG A 197 -9.04 35.08 2.30
N ALA A 198 -9.28 36.17 3.03
CA ALA A 198 -8.23 36.89 3.77
C ALA A 198 -7.70 36.13 4.97
N ASP A 199 -8.49 35.24 5.60
CA ASP A 199 -8.12 34.39 6.74
C ASP A 199 -7.12 33.28 6.34
N TRP A 200 -7.08 32.87 5.07
CA TRP A 200 -6.13 31.87 4.58
C TRP A 200 -4.67 32.34 4.59
N LYS A 201 -4.43 33.63 4.73
CA LYS A 201 -3.06 34.17 4.83
C LYS A 201 -2.32 33.77 6.09
N LYS A 202 -3.02 33.25 7.11
CA LYS A 202 -2.46 32.96 8.44
C LYS A 202 -2.06 31.50 8.66
N LEU A 203 -2.61 30.55 7.90
CA LEU A 203 -2.40 29.10 8.08
C LEU A 203 -2.02 28.50 6.72
N ASN A 204 -0.73 28.36 6.46
CA ASN A 204 -0.27 27.89 5.15
C ASN A 204 0.77 26.79 5.29
N MET A 205 0.70 25.80 4.42
CA MET A 205 1.84 24.99 4.05
C MET A 205 2.70 25.81 3.10
N GLU A 206 4.00 25.92 3.39
CA GLU A 206 4.96 26.59 2.52
C GLU A 206 5.77 25.54 1.76
N MET A 207 5.94 25.77 0.46
CA MET A 207 6.94 25.07 -0.36
C MET A 207 7.89 26.13 -0.91
N MET A 208 9.18 25.82 -0.89
CA MET A 208 10.24 26.72 -1.37
C MET A 208 11.06 26.03 -2.43
N ARG A 209 11.34 26.73 -3.52
CA ARG A 209 12.42 26.36 -4.42
C ARG A 209 13.68 27.05 -3.96
N VAL A 210 14.70 26.29 -3.61
CA VAL A 210 15.99 26.81 -3.14
C VAL A 210 17.08 26.67 -4.18
N LEU A 211 18.17 27.46 -4.03
CA LEU A 211 19.34 27.29 -4.88
C LEU A 211 19.96 25.91 -4.70
N PRO A 212 20.53 25.30 -5.75
CA PRO A 212 21.16 23.98 -5.66
C PRO A 212 22.38 23.92 -4.71
N SER A 213 22.88 25.08 -4.27
CA SER A 213 23.97 25.21 -3.30
C SER A 213 23.54 24.97 -1.84
N VAL A 214 22.24 24.91 -1.56
CA VAL A 214 21.71 24.70 -0.20
C VAL A 214 21.83 23.24 0.19
N ASP A 215 22.63 22.94 1.21
CA ASP A 215 22.73 21.61 1.78
C ASP A 215 21.71 21.39 2.89
N LEU A 216 20.68 20.57 2.60
CA LEU A 216 19.63 20.25 3.55
C LEU A 216 20.14 19.49 4.78
N SER A 217 21.24 18.75 4.68
CA SER A 217 21.83 18.03 5.82
C SER A 217 22.41 19.01 6.82
N GLU A 218 23.16 20.00 6.34
CA GLU A 218 23.71 21.08 7.19
C GLU A 218 22.61 21.92 7.82
N LEU A 219 21.56 22.25 7.05
CA LEU A 219 20.38 22.98 7.53
C LEU A 219 19.68 22.21 8.66
N ASN A 220 19.49 20.91 8.49
CA ASN A 220 18.82 20.05 9.48
C ASN A 220 19.68 19.84 10.73
N GLU A 221 21.00 19.85 10.64
CA GLU A 221 21.93 19.87 11.82
C GLU A 221 21.81 21.15 12.60
N LYS A 222 21.75 22.30 11.94
CA LYS A 222 21.54 23.62 12.58
C LYS A 222 20.11 23.76 13.13
N ALA A 223 19.12 23.18 12.51
CA ALA A 223 17.72 23.18 12.96
C ALA A 223 17.45 22.36 14.23
N TYR A 224 18.47 21.77 14.84
CA TYR A 224 18.39 20.99 16.07
C TYR A 224 18.05 21.84 17.31
N VAL A 225 17.96 23.15 17.17
CA VAL A 225 17.66 24.03 18.28
C VAL A 225 16.16 24.11 18.50
N TYR A 226 15.73 23.61 19.65
CA TYR A 226 14.35 23.73 20.10
C TYR A 226 13.97 25.22 20.20
N ARG A 227 12.95 25.60 19.44
CA ARG A 227 12.39 26.95 19.60
C ARG A 227 11.16 26.83 20.48
N GLN A 228 11.14 27.60 21.55
CA GLN A 228 9.99 27.73 22.42
C GLN A 228 9.15 28.92 21.95
N ILE A 229 8.02 28.64 21.31
CA ILE A 229 6.99 29.66 21.00
C ILE A 229 5.97 29.58 22.14
N GLY A 230 6.01 30.55 23.03
CA GLY A 230 5.30 30.45 24.30
C GLY A 230 5.91 29.32 25.15
N ARG A 231 5.13 28.26 25.45
CA ARG A 231 5.55 27.09 26.21
C ARG A 231 5.76 25.81 25.39
N TYR A 232 5.61 25.91 24.06
CA TYR A 232 5.79 24.76 23.14
C TYR A 232 7.20 24.74 22.56
N SER A 233 7.85 23.60 22.63
CA SER A 233 9.13 23.35 21.98
C SER A 233 8.90 22.68 20.64
N TYR A 234 9.42 23.30 19.59
CA TYR A 234 9.34 22.76 18.22
C TYR A 234 10.75 22.52 17.71
N ARG A 235 10.88 21.47 16.93
CA ARG A 235 12.06 21.21 16.12
C ARG A 235 11.68 21.34 14.66
N TYR A 236 12.35 22.21 13.95
CA TYR A 236 12.17 22.35 12.51
C TYR A 236 13.14 21.45 11.77
N LYS A 237 12.65 20.81 10.71
CA LYS A 237 13.41 19.98 9.77
C LYS A 237 12.96 20.34 8.37
N TYR A 238 13.87 20.32 7.41
CA TYR A 238 13.55 20.51 6.02
C TYR A 238 13.66 19.16 5.29
N ILE A 239 12.73 18.90 4.39
CA ILE A 239 12.73 17.72 3.55
C ILE A 239 12.58 18.12 2.08
N SER A 240 13.25 17.39 1.16
CA SER A 240 13.01 17.58 -0.26
C SER A 240 11.64 17.05 -0.65
N TRP A 241 11.00 17.67 -1.66
CA TRP A 241 9.72 17.19 -2.18
C TRP A 241 9.79 15.72 -2.62
N LYS A 242 10.91 15.32 -3.20
CA LYS A 242 11.18 13.96 -3.66
C LYS A 242 11.09 12.92 -2.54
N ASP A 243 11.52 13.26 -1.33
CA ASP A 243 11.57 12.35 -0.19
C ASP A 243 10.29 12.39 0.67
N LEU A 244 9.50 13.46 0.54
CA LEU A 244 8.30 13.72 1.35
C LEU A 244 7.26 12.59 1.26
N TYR A 245 7.06 12.05 0.05
CA TYR A 245 6.07 11.01 -0.20
C TYR A 245 6.28 9.74 0.65
N PHE A 246 7.55 9.39 0.92
CA PHE A 246 7.90 8.19 1.69
C PHE A 246 8.30 8.49 3.14
N GLU A 247 8.08 9.72 3.64
CA GLU A 247 8.42 10.06 5.03
C GLU A 247 7.36 9.49 6.00
N PRO A 248 7.70 8.47 6.81
CA PRO A 248 6.73 7.75 7.63
C PRO A 248 6.34 8.51 8.90
N SER A 249 7.11 9.54 9.27
CA SER A 249 6.94 10.26 10.53
C SER A 249 5.83 11.32 10.50
N ILE A 250 5.29 11.64 9.31
CA ILE A 250 4.28 12.70 9.16
C ILE A 250 2.92 12.25 9.68
N VAL A 251 2.38 13.01 10.62
CA VAL A 251 1.13 12.72 11.30
C VAL A 251 0.06 13.76 10.96
N GLY A 252 -1.13 13.27 10.63
CA GLY A 252 -2.42 13.96 10.83
C GLY A 252 -2.86 15.00 9.80
N GLN A 253 -2.09 16.00 9.48
CA GLN A 253 -2.51 17.12 8.61
C GLN A 253 -2.30 16.80 7.12
N TYR A 254 -3.15 17.39 6.27
CA TYR A 254 -3.11 17.27 4.80
C TYR A 254 -3.43 15.87 4.24
N LYS A 255 -4.04 14.97 5.01
CA LYS A 255 -4.39 13.62 4.53
C LYS A 255 -5.53 13.59 3.52
N SER A 256 -6.38 14.60 3.51
CA SER A 256 -7.48 14.72 2.53
C SER A 256 -6.96 15.02 1.14
N VAL A 257 -5.92 15.85 1.05
CA VAL A 257 -5.34 16.34 -0.21
C VAL A 257 -3.96 15.78 -0.53
N PHE A 258 -3.30 15.06 0.41
CA PHE A 258 -1.97 14.50 0.22
C PHE A 258 -1.92 13.01 0.53
N GLN A 259 -1.30 12.23 -0.36
CA GLN A 259 -1.07 10.79 -0.20
C GLN A 259 0.36 10.51 0.20
N PHE A 260 0.56 9.55 1.10
CA PHE A 260 1.87 9.05 1.48
C PHE A 260 2.08 7.63 1.00
N GLY A 261 3.29 7.33 0.55
CA GLY A 261 3.72 6.00 0.15
C GLY A 261 4.29 5.19 1.32
N ASN A 262 4.42 3.89 1.09
CA ASN A 262 5.05 2.99 2.06
C ASN A 262 6.28 2.32 1.45
N TRP A 263 7.49 2.74 1.89
CA TRP A 263 8.75 2.20 1.40
C TRP A 263 8.97 0.72 1.74
N GLN A 264 8.42 0.25 2.88
CA GLN A 264 8.52 -1.17 3.24
C GLN A 264 7.74 -2.04 2.26
N TYR A 265 6.55 -1.56 1.86
CA TYR A 265 5.73 -2.23 0.85
C TYR A 265 6.42 -2.34 -0.50
N ILE A 266 7.05 -1.26 -0.98
CA ILE A 266 7.81 -1.27 -2.25
C ILE A 266 8.97 -2.28 -2.19
N ARG A 267 9.70 -2.36 -1.07
CA ARG A 267 10.79 -3.36 -0.89
C ARG A 267 10.27 -4.79 -0.98
N ILE A 268 9.11 -5.07 -0.40
CA ILE A 268 8.45 -6.38 -0.49
C ILE A 268 8.13 -6.70 -1.95
N LEU A 269 7.51 -5.76 -2.67
CA LEU A 269 7.16 -5.95 -4.08
C LEU A 269 8.38 -6.21 -4.96
N ILE A 270 9.48 -5.49 -4.76
CA ILE A 270 10.75 -5.72 -5.46
C ILE A 270 11.25 -7.16 -5.22
N GLY A 271 11.19 -7.62 -3.97
CA GLY A 271 11.55 -9.00 -3.62
C GLY A 271 10.68 -10.04 -4.33
N VAL A 272 9.37 -9.83 -4.35
CA VAL A 272 8.40 -10.72 -5.02
C VAL A 272 8.63 -10.75 -6.53
N VAL A 273 8.86 -9.60 -7.18
CA VAL A 273 9.20 -9.53 -8.61
C VAL A 273 10.46 -10.34 -8.93
N GLY A 274 11.50 -10.17 -8.10
CA GLY A 274 12.75 -10.93 -8.26
C GLY A 274 12.51 -12.45 -8.18
N LEU A 275 11.71 -12.90 -7.23
CA LEU A 275 11.36 -14.32 -7.06
C LEU A 275 10.51 -14.85 -8.24
N LEU A 276 9.54 -14.08 -8.73
CA LEU A 276 8.71 -14.48 -9.87
C LEU A 276 9.50 -14.59 -11.17
N LEU A 277 10.36 -13.61 -11.44
CA LEU A 277 11.26 -13.66 -12.60
C LEU A 277 12.20 -14.87 -12.50
N LEU A 278 12.78 -15.11 -11.31
CA LEU A 278 13.63 -16.26 -11.08
C LEU A 278 12.90 -17.58 -11.38
N VAL A 279 11.70 -17.78 -10.82
CA VAL A 279 10.89 -18.98 -11.05
C VAL A 279 10.55 -19.15 -12.54
N GLY A 280 10.13 -18.07 -13.22
CA GLY A 280 9.83 -18.08 -14.65
C GLY A 280 11.05 -18.42 -15.51
N MET A 281 12.20 -17.82 -15.23
CA MET A 281 13.46 -18.08 -15.93
C MET A 281 13.98 -19.51 -15.71
N LEU A 282 13.92 -20.01 -14.46
CA LEU A 282 14.30 -21.38 -14.13
C LEU A 282 13.37 -22.38 -14.81
N ASN A 283 12.07 -22.15 -14.81
CA ASN A 283 11.10 -22.96 -15.51
C ASN A 283 11.41 -23.01 -17.01
N PHE A 284 11.57 -21.83 -17.63
CA PHE A 284 11.93 -21.71 -19.04
C PHE A 284 13.23 -22.47 -19.37
N THR A 285 14.30 -22.22 -18.60
CA THR A 285 15.62 -22.84 -18.79
C THR A 285 15.53 -24.35 -18.64
N ASN A 286 14.75 -24.83 -17.67
CA ASN A 286 14.57 -26.25 -17.41
C ASN A 286 13.89 -26.98 -18.59
N LEU A 287 12.80 -26.40 -19.10
CA LEU A 287 12.10 -26.95 -20.28
C LEU A 287 12.92 -26.80 -21.55
N TYR A 288 13.64 -25.68 -21.71
CA TYR A 288 14.54 -25.47 -22.83
C TYR A 288 15.70 -26.50 -22.83
N MET A 289 16.21 -26.88 -21.67
CA MET A 289 17.21 -27.94 -21.54
C MET A 289 16.70 -29.31 -22.03
N VAL A 290 15.44 -29.63 -21.78
CA VAL A 290 14.80 -30.85 -22.33
C VAL A 290 14.81 -30.83 -23.86
N TYR A 291 14.49 -29.68 -24.41
CA TYR A 291 14.51 -29.44 -25.84
C TYR A 291 15.92 -29.58 -26.46
N MET A 292 16.94 -28.98 -25.84
CA MET A 292 18.35 -29.04 -26.24
C MET A 292 18.92 -30.47 -26.23
N MET A 293 18.47 -31.33 -25.30
CA MET A 293 18.92 -32.72 -25.23
C MET A 293 18.56 -33.50 -26.48
N LYS A 294 17.40 -33.26 -27.10
CA LYS A 294 17.02 -33.90 -28.38
C LYS A 294 17.95 -33.51 -29.54
N ARG A 295 18.64 -32.36 -29.41
CA ARG A 295 19.56 -31.82 -30.43
C ARG A 295 21.04 -32.05 -30.10
N SER A 296 21.35 -32.67 -28.97
CA SER A 296 22.74 -32.83 -28.50
C SER A 296 23.63 -33.51 -29.54
N LYS A 297 23.09 -34.54 -30.26
CA LYS A 297 23.79 -35.21 -31.34
C LYS A 297 24.13 -34.25 -32.52
N ALA A 298 23.17 -33.38 -32.91
CA ALA A 298 23.40 -32.39 -33.94
C ALA A 298 24.47 -31.37 -33.56
N TYR A 299 24.46 -30.91 -32.29
CA TYR A 299 25.51 -30.00 -31.78
C TYR A 299 26.88 -30.70 -31.70
N GLY A 300 26.94 -31.99 -31.33
CA GLY A 300 28.16 -32.78 -31.34
C GLY A 300 28.74 -32.88 -32.77
N ILE A 301 27.91 -33.18 -33.77
CA ILE A 301 28.33 -33.21 -35.18
C ILE A 301 28.85 -31.85 -35.63
N LYS A 302 28.11 -30.77 -35.41
CA LYS A 302 28.52 -29.41 -35.77
C LYS A 302 29.88 -29.03 -35.15
N LYS A 303 30.15 -29.42 -33.90
CA LYS A 303 31.47 -29.23 -33.26
C LYS A 303 32.59 -30.01 -33.94
N VAL A 304 32.38 -31.27 -34.33
CA VAL A 304 33.34 -32.04 -35.09
C VAL A 304 33.68 -31.37 -36.43
N PHE A 305 32.70 -30.74 -37.07
CA PHE A 305 32.88 -29.97 -38.28
C PHE A 305 33.41 -28.54 -38.06
N GLY A 306 33.90 -28.22 -36.86
CA GLY A 306 34.62 -26.96 -36.58
C GLY A 306 33.74 -25.74 -36.26
N GLN A 307 32.46 -25.92 -35.90
CA GLN A 307 31.64 -24.77 -35.50
C GLN A 307 32.22 -24.06 -34.29
N SER A 308 32.46 -22.74 -34.41
CA SER A 308 32.96 -21.93 -33.29
C SER A 308 31.97 -21.81 -32.15
N ARG A 309 32.46 -21.59 -30.92
CA ARG A 309 31.63 -21.42 -29.73
C ARG A 309 30.71 -20.22 -29.83
N MET A 310 31.18 -19.11 -30.43
CA MET A 310 30.38 -17.89 -30.60
C MET A 310 29.19 -18.08 -31.56
N VAL A 311 29.39 -18.86 -32.63
CA VAL A 311 28.27 -19.20 -33.54
C VAL A 311 27.26 -20.09 -32.82
N LEU A 312 27.69 -21.05 -31.98
CA LEU A 312 26.79 -21.85 -31.14
C LEU A 312 26.01 -20.98 -30.15
N PHE A 313 26.68 -20.03 -29.47
CA PHE A 313 26.02 -19.07 -28.60
C PHE A 313 24.93 -18.27 -29.33
N GLY A 314 25.27 -17.71 -30.49
CA GLY A 314 24.34 -16.92 -31.30
C GLY A 314 23.12 -17.74 -31.77
N GLU A 315 23.28 -19.03 -32.12
CA GLU A 315 22.14 -19.92 -32.44
C GLU A 315 21.21 -20.12 -31.27
N ILE A 316 21.77 -20.44 -30.09
CA ILE A 316 20.98 -20.67 -28.86
C ILE A 316 20.30 -19.37 -28.40
N TRP A 317 21.02 -18.24 -28.44
CA TRP A 317 20.49 -16.94 -28.05
C TRP A 317 19.36 -16.49 -28.97
N LEU A 318 19.50 -16.64 -30.30
CA LEU A 318 18.46 -16.28 -31.25
C LEU A 318 17.18 -17.09 -31.05
N GLU A 319 17.30 -18.40 -30.79
CA GLU A 319 16.14 -19.26 -30.48
C GLU A 319 15.43 -18.81 -29.19
N ASN A 320 16.19 -18.50 -28.12
CA ASN A 320 15.65 -17.99 -26.88
C ASN A 320 15.03 -16.61 -27.04
N PHE A 321 15.65 -15.73 -27.82
CA PHE A 321 15.13 -14.42 -28.17
C PHE A 321 13.76 -14.48 -28.84
N LEU A 322 13.59 -15.37 -29.84
CA LEU A 322 12.30 -15.58 -30.52
C LEU A 322 11.21 -16.09 -29.58
N LEU A 323 11.55 -17.07 -28.72
CA LEU A 323 10.62 -17.58 -27.71
C LEU A 323 10.24 -16.49 -26.72
N MET A 324 11.20 -15.68 -26.30
CA MET A 324 10.99 -14.57 -25.39
C MET A 324 10.10 -13.49 -26.03
N ALA A 325 10.32 -13.15 -27.31
CA ALA A 325 9.48 -12.18 -28.02
C ALA A 325 8.01 -12.65 -28.11
N MET A 326 7.80 -13.95 -28.38
CA MET A 326 6.46 -14.53 -28.36
C MET A 326 5.85 -14.54 -26.93
N ALA A 327 6.65 -14.89 -25.92
CA ALA A 327 6.18 -14.90 -24.54
C ALA A 327 5.86 -13.49 -24.04
N LEU A 328 6.67 -12.49 -24.40
CA LEU A 328 6.44 -11.09 -24.06
C LEU A 328 5.16 -10.56 -24.72
N PHE A 329 4.92 -10.91 -26.01
CA PHE A 329 3.67 -10.55 -26.68
C PHE A 329 2.45 -11.13 -25.95
N VAL A 330 2.50 -12.43 -25.58
CA VAL A 330 1.41 -13.05 -24.83
C VAL A 330 1.30 -12.45 -23.42
N ALA A 331 2.42 -12.09 -22.79
CA ALA A 331 2.42 -11.43 -21.48
C ALA A 331 1.72 -10.07 -21.53
N TRP A 332 1.98 -9.24 -22.54
CA TRP A 332 1.28 -7.97 -22.73
C TRP A 332 -0.21 -8.16 -23.02
N LEU A 333 -0.58 -9.20 -23.78
CA LEU A 333 -1.99 -9.55 -23.97
C LEU A 333 -2.67 -9.91 -22.63
N LEU A 334 -1.98 -10.66 -21.76
CA LEU A 334 -2.48 -10.97 -20.40
C LEU A 334 -2.58 -9.72 -19.53
N VAL A 335 -1.60 -8.82 -19.59
CA VAL A 335 -1.64 -7.53 -18.87
C VAL A 335 -2.88 -6.74 -19.26
N GLU A 336 -3.17 -6.64 -20.57
CA GLU A 336 -4.35 -5.95 -21.07
C GLU A 336 -5.67 -6.60 -20.64
N LEU A 337 -5.76 -7.93 -20.73
CA LEU A 337 -6.94 -8.69 -20.32
C LEU A 337 -7.22 -8.59 -18.81
N THR A 338 -6.19 -8.37 -18.00
CA THR A 338 -6.31 -8.24 -16.55
C THR A 338 -6.25 -6.78 -16.05
N ALA A 339 -6.23 -5.80 -16.95
CA ALA A 339 -6.09 -4.39 -16.58
C ALA A 339 -7.18 -3.91 -15.61
N VAL A 340 -8.46 -4.21 -15.90
CA VAL A 340 -9.59 -3.80 -15.03
C VAL A 340 -9.55 -4.45 -13.64
N PRO A 341 -9.43 -5.77 -13.47
CA PRO A 341 -9.35 -6.36 -12.13
C PRO A 341 -8.08 -5.94 -11.37
N VAL A 342 -6.96 -5.72 -12.07
CA VAL A 342 -5.70 -5.27 -11.45
C VAL A 342 -5.83 -3.82 -10.97
N SER A 343 -6.43 -2.93 -11.75
CA SER A 343 -6.63 -1.53 -11.33
C SER A 343 -7.54 -1.43 -10.09
N ARG A 344 -8.54 -2.27 -9.97
CA ARG A 344 -9.38 -2.36 -8.77
C ARG A 344 -8.63 -2.88 -7.54
N LEU A 345 -7.74 -3.87 -7.73
CA LEU A 345 -6.95 -4.45 -6.65
C LEU A 345 -5.86 -3.49 -6.15
N MET A 346 -5.28 -2.70 -7.05
CA MET A 346 -4.21 -1.77 -6.74
C MET A 346 -4.71 -0.34 -6.47
N GLU A 347 -6.02 -0.12 -6.55
CA GLU A 347 -6.68 1.19 -6.39
C GLU A 347 -6.09 2.28 -7.30
N ASP A 348 -5.51 1.84 -8.44
CA ASP A 348 -4.82 2.71 -9.36
C ASP A 348 -4.85 2.19 -10.81
N ALA A 349 -5.12 3.09 -11.75
CA ALA A 349 -5.12 2.78 -13.18
C ALA A 349 -3.73 3.04 -13.77
N VAL A 350 -2.97 1.98 -14.00
CA VAL A 350 -1.63 2.11 -14.60
C VAL A 350 -1.74 2.24 -16.11
N GLY A 351 -1.73 3.48 -16.62
CA GLY A 351 -1.67 3.79 -18.05
C GLY A 351 -0.36 3.34 -18.71
N TYR A 352 -0.33 3.35 -20.05
CA TYR A 352 0.90 3.10 -20.81
C TYR A 352 1.84 4.29 -20.75
N THR A 353 3.13 4.01 -20.50
CA THR A 353 4.18 5.02 -20.41
C THR A 353 5.38 4.68 -21.30
N PRO A 354 6.26 5.62 -21.65
CA PRO A 354 7.51 5.31 -22.36
C PRO A 354 8.40 4.29 -21.63
N PHE A 355 8.25 4.19 -20.31
CA PHE A 355 8.94 3.17 -19.52
C PHE A 355 8.61 1.73 -19.95
N ASP A 356 7.37 1.47 -20.41
CA ASP A 356 6.94 0.14 -20.86
C ASP A 356 7.75 -0.34 -22.07
N VAL A 357 8.18 0.57 -22.92
CA VAL A 357 9.05 0.27 -24.07
C VAL A 357 10.44 -0.14 -23.59
N TRP A 358 11.02 0.64 -22.65
CA TRP A 358 12.33 0.34 -22.07
C TRP A 358 12.32 -0.95 -21.26
N LEU A 359 11.25 -1.18 -20.48
CA LEU A 359 11.03 -2.43 -19.74
C LEU A 359 10.99 -3.63 -20.71
N SER A 360 10.19 -3.52 -21.78
CA SER A 360 10.07 -4.57 -22.79
C SER A 360 11.40 -4.84 -23.49
N ALA A 361 12.15 -3.81 -23.86
CA ALA A 361 13.48 -3.93 -24.45
C ALA A 361 14.48 -4.58 -23.48
N GLY A 362 14.45 -4.19 -22.20
CA GLY A 362 15.27 -4.79 -21.14
C GLY A 362 14.99 -6.28 -20.96
N ILE A 363 13.71 -6.67 -20.85
CA ILE A 363 13.30 -8.08 -20.77
C ILE A 363 13.77 -8.85 -22.01
N LEU A 364 13.58 -8.28 -23.19
CA LEU A 364 13.88 -8.94 -24.47
C LEU A 364 15.40 -9.16 -24.67
N LEU A 365 16.25 -8.34 -24.07
CA LEU A 365 17.71 -8.46 -24.17
C LEU A 365 18.30 -9.27 -23.02
N LEU A 366 17.94 -8.95 -21.77
CA LEU A 366 18.57 -9.53 -20.60
C LEU A 366 18.11 -10.97 -20.30
N VAL A 367 16.81 -11.25 -20.40
CA VAL A 367 16.28 -12.57 -20.05
C VAL A 367 16.78 -13.67 -21.00
N PRO A 368 16.78 -13.49 -22.35
CA PRO A 368 17.38 -14.47 -23.25
C PRO A 368 18.89 -14.67 -23.02
N LEU A 369 19.59 -13.60 -22.66
CA LEU A 369 21.02 -13.70 -22.36
C LEU A 369 21.28 -14.60 -21.14
N LEU A 370 20.55 -14.38 -20.04
CA LEU A 370 20.67 -15.14 -18.81
C LEU A 370 20.23 -16.61 -19.01
N THR A 371 19.10 -16.83 -19.68
CA THR A 371 18.58 -18.19 -19.93
C THR A 371 19.40 -18.98 -20.92
N THR A 372 20.17 -18.33 -21.80
CA THR A 372 21.10 -18.96 -22.75
C THR A 372 22.38 -19.42 -22.06
N LEU A 373 22.81 -18.74 -21.01
CA LEU A 373 24.13 -18.95 -20.39
C LEU A 373 24.33 -20.40 -19.94
N TYR A 374 23.41 -20.95 -19.17
CA TYR A 374 23.53 -22.32 -18.67
C TYR A 374 23.52 -23.39 -19.78
N PRO A 375 22.58 -23.40 -20.74
CA PRO A 375 22.64 -24.31 -21.90
C PRO A 375 23.93 -24.19 -22.70
N PHE A 376 24.35 -22.94 -22.98
CA PHE A 376 25.59 -22.69 -23.70
C PHE A 376 26.80 -23.24 -22.97
N LEU A 377 27.01 -22.95 -21.70
CA LEU A 377 28.13 -23.47 -20.91
C LEU A 377 28.16 -25.00 -20.95
N LYS A 378 27.00 -25.63 -20.74
CA LYS A 378 26.88 -27.08 -20.75
C LYS A 378 27.27 -27.73 -22.08
N TYR A 379 26.78 -27.21 -23.19
CA TYR A 379 27.02 -27.79 -24.52
C TYR A 379 28.31 -27.28 -25.15
N SER A 380 28.78 -26.07 -24.79
CA SER A 380 30.04 -25.53 -25.27
C SER A 380 31.25 -26.29 -24.73
N TYR A 381 31.26 -26.60 -23.43
CA TYR A 381 32.40 -27.27 -22.78
C TYR A 381 32.30 -28.80 -22.79
N GLY A 382 31.16 -29.39 -23.18
CA GLY A 382 31.03 -30.83 -23.33
C GLY A 382 31.87 -31.38 -24.48
N THR A 383 32.51 -32.55 -24.29
CA THR A 383 33.23 -33.22 -25.39
C THR A 383 32.26 -33.66 -26.50
N PRO A 384 32.65 -33.63 -27.78
CA PRO A 384 31.81 -34.11 -28.89
C PRO A 384 31.32 -35.54 -28.67
N VAL A 385 32.19 -36.42 -28.20
CA VAL A 385 31.89 -37.83 -27.92
C VAL A 385 30.81 -37.94 -26.82
N ALA A 386 30.91 -37.17 -25.77
CA ALA A 386 29.89 -37.17 -24.70
C ALA A 386 28.53 -36.62 -25.19
N SER A 387 28.55 -35.67 -26.12
CA SER A 387 27.35 -35.17 -26.75
C SER A 387 26.66 -36.16 -27.70
N MET A 388 27.45 -37.09 -28.26
CA MET A 388 26.96 -38.14 -29.16
C MET A 388 26.48 -39.39 -28.43
N ARG A 389 27.04 -39.72 -27.21
CA ARG A 389 26.58 -40.81 -26.34
C ARG A 389 25.38 -40.34 -25.50
N LEU A 390 24.18 -40.71 -25.92
CA LEU A 390 22.93 -40.26 -25.30
C LEU A 390 22.85 -40.60 -23.79
N GLU A 391 23.36 -41.74 -23.35
CA GLU A 391 23.28 -42.21 -21.96
C GLU A 391 24.08 -41.36 -20.95
N VAL A 392 25.28 -40.91 -21.33
CA VAL A 392 26.14 -40.07 -20.45
C VAL A 392 25.61 -38.63 -20.40
N ALA A 393 25.12 -38.11 -21.52
CA ALA A 393 24.49 -36.78 -21.59
C ALA A 393 23.22 -36.72 -20.76
N VAL A 394 22.41 -37.82 -20.74
CA VAL A 394 21.18 -37.91 -19.95
C VAL A 394 21.44 -37.88 -18.45
N ARG A 395 22.37 -38.68 -17.96
CA ARG A 395 22.66 -38.84 -16.51
C ARG A 395 23.15 -37.51 -15.87
N ARG A 396 24.06 -36.79 -16.53
CA ARG A 396 24.54 -35.46 -16.12
C ARG A 396 23.45 -34.38 -16.19
N SER A 397 22.51 -34.50 -17.12
CA SER A 397 21.43 -33.53 -17.30
C SER A 397 20.33 -33.63 -16.25
N VAL A 398 20.12 -34.81 -15.68
CA VAL A 398 19.10 -35.04 -14.65
C VAL A 398 19.39 -34.22 -13.39
N THR A 399 20.65 -34.19 -12.93
CA THR A 399 21.05 -33.48 -11.71
C THR A 399 20.79 -31.96 -11.82
N GLY A 400 21.19 -31.31 -12.93
CA GLY A 400 20.95 -29.86 -13.09
C GLY A 400 19.48 -29.49 -13.17
N ARG A 401 18.64 -30.30 -13.82
CA ARG A 401 17.20 -30.10 -13.88
C ARG A 401 16.52 -30.28 -12.52
N MET A 402 16.99 -31.22 -11.71
CA MET A 402 16.49 -31.41 -10.34
C MET A 402 16.86 -30.25 -9.44
N MET A 403 18.07 -29.66 -9.64
CA MET A 403 18.47 -28.45 -8.93
C MET A 403 17.57 -27.25 -9.27
N PHE A 404 17.24 -27.04 -10.54
CA PHE A 404 16.30 -25.98 -10.93
C PHE A 404 14.92 -26.21 -10.36
N LEU A 405 14.43 -27.47 -10.39
CA LEU A 405 13.16 -27.83 -9.79
C LEU A 405 13.17 -27.65 -8.27
N PHE A 406 14.26 -27.97 -7.61
CA PHE A 406 14.46 -27.73 -6.18
C PHE A 406 14.35 -26.24 -5.83
N ILE A 407 15.07 -25.34 -6.53
CA ILE A 407 15.00 -23.89 -6.29
C ILE A 407 13.58 -23.38 -6.55
N GLN A 408 12.97 -23.81 -7.66
CA GLN A 408 11.62 -23.41 -8.04
C GLN A 408 10.58 -23.80 -6.99
N TYR A 409 10.64 -25.02 -6.44
CA TYR A 409 9.76 -25.45 -5.36
C TYR A 409 10.08 -24.77 -4.04
N SER A 410 11.35 -24.48 -3.75
CA SER A 410 11.71 -23.72 -2.54
C SER A 410 11.10 -22.33 -2.57
N VAL A 411 11.13 -21.63 -3.70
CA VAL A 411 10.48 -20.32 -3.88
C VAL A 411 8.95 -20.44 -3.80
N ALA A 412 8.36 -21.47 -4.45
CA ALA A 412 6.91 -21.67 -4.38
C ALA A 412 6.45 -21.95 -2.94
N PHE A 413 7.16 -22.80 -2.18
CA PHE A 413 6.87 -23.04 -0.77
C PHE A 413 7.00 -21.78 0.07
N LEU A 414 8.05 -20.98 -0.19
CA LEU A 414 8.26 -19.71 0.51
C LEU A 414 7.08 -18.74 0.29
N LEU A 415 6.67 -18.55 -0.96
CA LEU A 415 5.54 -17.64 -1.29
C LEU A 415 4.22 -18.15 -0.69
N ILE A 416 3.99 -19.47 -0.67
CA ILE A 416 2.79 -20.05 -0.07
C ILE A 416 2.80 -19.88 1.46
N LEU A 417 3.95 -20.11 2.10
CA LEU A 417 4.10 -19.90 3.55
C LEU A 417 3.82 -18.45 3.93
N LEU A 418 4.41 -17.49 3.18
CA LEU A 418 4.17 -16.07 3.39
C LEU A 418 2.70 -15.72 3.13
N SER A 419 2.10 -16.22 2.05
CA SER A 419 0.68 -16.02 1.73
C SER A 419 -0.22 -16.52 2.86
N LEU A 420 -0.03 -17.76 3.33
CA LEU A 420 -0.85 -18.33 4.40
C LEU A 420 -0.68 -17.53 5.69
N TYR A 421 0.55 -17.15 6.04
CA TYR A 421 0.80 -16.36 7.24
C TYR A 421 0.15 -14.98 7.17
N PHE A 422 0.35 -14.22 6.09
CA PHE A 422 -0.19 -12.86 5.99
C PHE A 422 -1.72 -12.85 5.90
N ASN A 423 -2.34 -13.87 5.29
CA ASN A 423 -3.80 -14.02 5.37
C ASN A 423 -4.26 -14.31 6.81
N CYS A 424 -3.62 -15.24 7.51
CA CYS A 424 -3.93 -15.51 8.91
C CYS A 424 -3.67 -14.28 9.80
N HIS A 425 -2.62 -13.51 9.51
CA HIS A 425 -2.29 -12.30 10.24
C HIS A 425 -3.35 -11.19 10.02
N PHE A 426 -3.75 -10.96 8.78
CA PHE A 426 -4.82 -10.03 8.44
C PHE A 426 -6.15 -10.43 9.11
N GLU A 427 -6.56 -11.70 9.00
CA GLU A 427 -7.76 -12.23 9.66
C GLU A 427 -7.66 -12.09 11.19
N PHE A 428 -6.50 -12.30 11.77
CA PHE A 428 -6.25 -12.12 13.19
C PHE A 428 -6.41 -10.64 13.60
N LEU A 429 -5.84 -9.69 12.83
CA LEU A 429 -5.94 -8.27 13.12
C LEU A 429 -7.38 -7.76 13.04
N ILE A 430 -8.11 -8.10 11.97
CA ILE A 430 -9.47 -7.59 11.77
C ILE A 430 -10.49 -8.18 12.74
N ASN A 431 -10.24 -9.41 13.23
CA ASN A 431 -11.13 -10.08 14.20
C ASN A 431 -10.74 -9.82 15.65
N THR A 432 -9.60 -9.14 15.91
CA THR A 432 -9.21 -8.78 17.28
C THR A 432 -9.93 -7.51 17.69
N PRO A 433 -10.73 -7.54 18.78
CA PRO A 433 -11.45 -6.35 19.23
C PRO A 433 -10.48 -5.20 19.56
N PRO A 434 -10.73 -3.97 19.10
CA PRO A 434 -9.84 -2.85 19.37
C PRO A 434 -9.93 -2.35 20.84
N GLY A 435 -10.85 -2.90 21.64
CA GLY A 435 -11.04 -2.53 23.04
C GLY A 435 -12.06 -1.40 23.25
N PHE A 436 -12.66 -0.91 22.16
CA PHE A 436 -13.79 0.03 22.20
C PHE A 436 -14.87 -0.40 21.21
N ARG A 437 -16.08 0.13 21.37
CA ARG A 437 -17.19 -0.18 20.47
C ARG A 437 -17.02 0.52 19.14
N THR A 438 -17.09 -0.24 18.06
CA THR A 438 -17.04 0.25 16.68
C THR A 438 -18.39 0.11 15.95
N GLU A 439 -19.19 -0.84 16.41
CA GLU A 439 -20.47 -1.17 15.77
C GLU A 439 -21.53 -0.09 16.00
N ARG A 440 -22.28 0.24 14.97
CA ARG A 440 -23.40 1.17 15.00
C ARG A 440 -23.03 2.58 15.49
N ILE A 441 -21.78 3.00 15.31
CA ILE A 441 -21.37 4.37 15.54
C ILE A 441 -21.20 5.04 14.20
N LEU A 442 -22.02 6.04 13.93
CA LEU A 442 -21.97 6.90 12.77
C LEU A 442 -21.20 8.18 13.13
N LYS A 443 -20.19 8.50 12.38
CA LYS A 443 -19.58 9.83 12.37
C LYS A 443 -20.18 10.59 11.20
N ALA A 444 -20.71 11.78 11.44
CA ALA A 444 -21.32 12.62 10.43
C ALA A 444 -20.84 14.06 10.56
N GLU A 445 -20.59 14.71 9.43
CA GLU A 445 -20.29 16.13 9.33
C GLU A 445 -21.58 16.88 9.03
N LEU A 446 -22.24 17.34 10.10
CA LEU A 446 -23.54 17.98 10.03
C LEU A 446 -23.46 19.51 10.18
N GLN A 447 -22.28 20.10 10.28
CA GLN A 447 -22.06 21.54 10.40
C GLN A 447 -21.38 22.02 9.13
N HIS A 448 -22.13 22.71 8.27
CA HIS A 448 -21.65 23.16 6.95
C HIS A 448 -21.09 24.58 6.94
N GLU A 449 -20.82 25.19 8.09
CA GLU A 449 -20.32 26.55 8.13
C GLU A 449 -18.79 26.60 8.16
N THR A 450 -18.21 27.02 7.05
CA THR A 450 -16.76 27.25 6.87
C THR A 450 -16.27 28.56 7.52
N ASN A 451 -17.16 29.40 8.00
CA ASN A 451 -16.80 30.70 8.55
C ASN A 451 -16.63 30.64 10.08
N TRP A 452 -15.40 30.84 10.56
CA TRP A 452 -15.05 30.89 12.00
C TRP A 452 -15.66 32.05 12.76
N GLN A 453 -16.39 32.97 12.07
CA GLN A 453 -17.05 34.06 12.73
C GLN A 453 -18.33 33.59 13.41
N TRP A 454 -18.30 33.60 14.73
CA TRP A 454 -19.45 33.32 15.57
C TRP A 454 -20.47 34.44 15.40
N ASN A 455 -21.65 34.12 14.86
CA ASN A 455 -22.77 35.03 14.74
C ASN A 455 -24.04 34.39 15.33
N GLU A 456 -25.06 35.24 15.57
CA GLU A 456 -26.30 34.79 16.21
C GLU A 456 -27.09 33.75 15.39
N GLU A 457 -27.01 33.83 14.05
CA GLU A 457 -27.67 32.87 13.16
C GLU A 457 -27.03 31.45 13.27
N ARG A 458 -25.72 31.41 13.40
CA ARG A 458 -24.99 30.14 13.60
C ARG A 458 -25.40 29.51 14.91
N TRP A 459 -25.44 30.25 16.00
CA TRP A 459 -25.90 29.77 17.30
C TRP A 459 -27.30 29.17 17.24
N LYS A 460 -28.23 29.84 16.54
CA LYS A 460 -29.60 29.37 16.38
C LYS A 460 -29.67 28.06 15.60
N ARG A 461 -28.84 27.92 14.53
CA ARG A 461 -28.79 26.66 13.76
C ARG A 461 -28.17 25.52 14.57
N GLU A 462 -27.09 25.79 15.30
CA GLU A 462 -26.46 24.78 16.15
C GLU A 462 -27.39 24.34 17.29
N ASP A 463 -28.12 25.23 17.90
CA ASP A 463 -29.12 24.89 18.91
C ASP A 463 -30.27 24.06 18.32
N LEU A 464 -30.76 24.42 17.14
CA LEU A 464 -31.77 23.65 16.43
C LEU A 464 -31.25 22.24 16.06
N LEU A 465 -30.03 22.14 15.58
CA LEU A 465 -29.39 20.88 15.28
C LEU A 465 -29.34 19.96 16.52
N ARG A 466 -28.92 20.49 17.66
CA ARG A 466 -28.92 19.76 18.94
C ARG A 466 -30.30 19.30 19.35
N GLN A 467 -31.28 20.22 19.31
CA GLN A 467 -32.67 19.86 19.65
C GLN A 467 -33.15 18.73 18.75
N LYS A 468 -32.92 18.79 17.44
CA LYS A 468 -33.32 17.74 16.49
C LYS A 468 -32.61 16.40 16.77
N LEU A 469 -31.32 16.42 17.13
CA LEU A 469 -30.60 15.21 17.50
C LEU A 469 -31.11 14.60 18.81
N ASP A 470 -31.45 15.44 19.81
CA ASP A 470 -32.03 14.99 21.08
C ASP A 470 -33.43 14.43 20.90
N GLU A 471 -34.24 14.98 20.00
CA GLU A 471 -35.61 14.51 19.68
C GLU A 471 -35.62 13.26 18.78
N CYS A 472 -34.49 12.86 18.19
CA CYS A 472 -34.43 11.77 17.23
C CYS A 472 -34.65 10.39 17.91
N PRO A 473 -35.75 9.66 17.59
CA PRO A 473 -36.04 8.39 18.23
C PRO A 473 -35.12 7.23 17.85
N TYR A 474 -34.27 7.42 16.82
CA TYR A 474 -33.39 6.39 16.27
C TYR A 474 -31.97 6.44 16.85
N ILE A 475 -31.68 7.46 17.71
CA ILE A 475 -30.40 7.68 18.36
C ILE A 475 -30.46 7.14 19.79
N ASP A 476 -29.40 6.45 20.24
CA ASP A 476 -29.21 6.11 21.66
C ASP A 476 -28.48 7.24 22.39
N THR A 477 -27.38 7.70 21.83
CA THR A 477 -26.51 8.75 22.37
C THR A 477 -25.76 9.40 21.22
N TRP A 478 -25.49 10.72 21.37
CA TRP A 478 -24.69 11.45 20.39
C TRP A 478 -23.81 12.50 21.08
N MET A 479 -22.76 12.92 20.40
CA MET A 479 -21.86 14.02 20.85
C MET A 479 -21.24 14.73 19.66
N PHE A 480 -20.88 16.00 19.88
CA PHE A 480 -19.88 16.66 19.05
C PHE A 480 -18.48 16.36 19.58
N SER A 481 -17.56 16.05 18.70
CA SER A 481 -16.15 15.88 19.05
C SER A 481 -15.24 16.10 17.86
N TYR A 482 -14.08 16.73 18.12
CA TYR A 482 -12.95 16.76 17.17
C TYR A 482 -12.15 15.45 17.21
N TYR A 483 -12.38 14.60 18.21
CA TYR A 483 -11.63 13.38 18.45
C TYR A 483 -12.55 12.16 18.40
N SER A 484 -12.11 11.15 17.64
CA SER A 484 -12.65 9.80 17.77
C SER A 484 -11.84 8.98 18.78
N ALA A 485 -12.21 7.72 18.99
CA ALA A 485 -11.35 6.79 19.74
C ALA A 485 -10.00 6.53 19.02
N LEU A 486 -9.89 6.84 17.72
CA LEU A 486 -8.66 6.75 16.91
C LEU A 486 -7.83 8.05 17.00
N GLY A 487 -7.57 8.56 18.17
CA GLY A 487 -6.83 9.82 18.37
C GLY A 487 -5.33 9.70 18.14
N LYS A 488 -4.71 10.83 17.73
CA LYS A 488 -3.26 10.92 17.46
C LYS A 488 -2.57 12.10 18.15
N SER A 489 -3.28 12.96 18.87
CA SER A 489 -2.65 14.07 19.61
C SER A 489 -1.78 13.52 20.73
N GLN A 490 -0.50 13.93 20.79
CA GLN A 490 0.44 13.53 21.84
C GLN A 490 0.91 14.74 22.63
N GLY A 491 1.23 14.53 23.89
CA GLY A 491 1.82 15.53 24.75
C GLY A 491 2.45 14.89 25.98
N ASP A 492 3.33 15.64 26.62
CA ASP A 492 4.08 15.18 27.78
C ASP A 492 3.30 15.46 29.07
N ILE A 493 3.12 14.42 29.84
CA ILE A 493 2.46 14.49 31.18
C ILE A 493 3.46 14.10 32.26
N ILE A 494 3.45 14.86 33.30
CA ILE A 494 4.43 14.78 34.39
C ILE A 494 3.72 14.33 35.66
N ASN A 495 4.34 13.39 36.38
CA ASN A 495 3.85 12.91 37.66
C ASN A 495 4.34 13.79 38.83
N ASP A 496 3.96 13.46 40.06
CA ASP A 496 4.38 14.11 41.30
C ASP A 496 5.88 13.98 41.64
N LYS A 497 6.60 13.08 40.89
CA LYS A 497 8.05 12.85 41.00
C LYS A 497 8.86 13.49 39.89
N ASP A 498 8.22 14.41 39.11
CA ASP A 498 8.83 15.09 37.98
C ASP A 498 9.26 14.12 36.82
N GLN A 499 8.66 12.94 36.75
CA GLN A 499 8.88 12.04 35.62
C GLN A 499 7.90 12.38 34.48
N SER A 500 8.43 12.68 33.30
CA SER A 500 7.66 12.97 32.11
C SER A 500 7.38 11.69 31.31
N VAL A 501 6.14 11.51 30.86
CA VAL A 501 5.69 10.43 30.02
C VAL A 501 4.92 11.00 28.84
N SER A 502 5.34 10.68 27.63
CA SER A 502 4.59 11.05 26.43
C SER A 502 3.33 10.18 26.28
N MET A 503 2.16 10.79 26.15
CA MET A 503 0.86 10.11 26.06
C MET A 503 -0.04 10.70 25.00
N LEU A 504 -0.98 9.89 24.54
CA LEU A 504 -2.08 10.38 23.72
C LEU A 504 -3.02 11.22 24.58
N GLN A 505 -3.36 12.39 24.06
CA GLN A 505 -4.23 13.37 24.71
C GLN A 505 -5.56 13.46 24.01
N TYR A 506 -6.64 13.30 24.78
CA TYR A 506 -8.03 13.44 24.32
C TYR A 506 -8.71 14.53 25.15
N PHE A 507 -9.59 15.29 24.50
CA PHE A 507 -10.40 16.34 25.16
C PHE A 507 -11.89 16.03 24.99
N PRO A 508 -12.38 14.94 25.58
CA PRO A 508 -13.73 14.47 25.37
C PRO A 508 -14.73 15.09 26.35
N SER A 509 -16.04 14.98 26.03
CA SER A 509 -17.10 15.04 27.01
C SER A 509 -17.33 13.66 27.65
N THR A 510 -18.17 13.60 28.71
CA THR A 510 -18.52 12.33 29.36
C THR A 510 -19.24 11.35 28.44
N ASP A 511 -19.94 11.84 27.41
CA ASP A 511 -20.64 10.99 26.43
C ASP A 511 -19.70 10.17 25.56
N PHE A 512 -18.45 10.58 25.42
CA PHE A 512 -17.41 9.84 24.70
C PHE A 512 -17.25 8.40 25.22
N PHE A 513 -17.16 8.27 26.55
CA PHE A 513 -16.98 6.96 27.19
C PHE A 513 -18.19 6.04 26.99
N LYS A 514 -19.39 6.62 26.92
CA LYS A 514 -20.66 5.89 26.69
C LYS A 514 -20.74 5.43 25.21
N ILE A 515 -20.46 6.35 24.27
CA ILE A 515 -20.53 6.06 22.84
C ILE A 515 -19.56 4.97 22.46
N PHE A 516 -18.28 5.11 22.87
CA PHE A 516 -17.25 4.12 22.56
C PHE A 516 -17.23 2.94 23.54
N GLY A 517 -18.09 2.90 24.55
CA GLY A 517 -18.23 1.77 25.47
C GLY A 517 -16.97 1.52 26.33
N LEU A 518 -16.23 2.58 26.68
CA LEU A 518 -15.00 2.46 27.46
C LEU A 518 -15.32 2.11 28.91
N LYS A 519 -14.73 1.01 29.39
CA LYS A 519 -14.98 0.48 30.73
C LYS A 519 -14.16 1.24 31.77
N VAL A 520 -14.85 1.78 32.80
CA VAL A 520 -14.20 2.35 34.00
C VAL A 520 -13.80 1.21 34.93
N LEU A 521 -12.52 1.18 35.32
CA LEU A 521 -11.93 0.18 36.23
C LEU A 521 -11.94 0.66 37.67
N GLU A 522 -11.53 1.93 37.88
CA GLU A 522 -11.45 2.55 39.20
C GLU A 522 -11.97 3.99 39.14
N GLY A 523 -12.48 4.48 40.25
CA GLY A 523 -13.03 5.83 40.32
C GLY A 523 -14.41 5.98 39.73
N LYS A 524 -14.82 7.20 39.40
CA LYS A 524 -16.11 7.55 38.81
C LYS A 524 -15.93 8.66 37.77
N LEU A 525 -16.51 8.46 36.56
CA LEU A 525 -16.59 9.54 35.61
C LEU A 525 -17.51 10.65 36.09
N PRO A 526 -17.20 11.93 35.80
CA PRO A 526 -18.09 13.03 36.12
C PRO A 526 -19.47 12.87 35.46
N ASP A 527 -20.51 13.14 36.20
CA ASP A 527 -21.88 12.99 35.67
C ASP A 527 -22.18 14.08 34.62
N LYS A 528 -21.74 15.32 34.85
CA LYS A 528 -21.87 16.47 33.95
C LYS A 528 -20.85 17.55 34.30
N ILE A 529 -20.27 18.15 33.30
CA ILE A 529 -19.38 19.31 33.44
C ILE A 529 -20.01 20.44 32.64
N ASP A 530 -20.41 21.51 33.34
CA ASP A 530 -21.14 22.63 32.74
C ASP A 530 -20.27 23.85 32.43
N MET A 531 -19.11 23.96 33.10
CA MET A 531 -18.21 25.09 32.88
C MET A 531 -17.08 24.76 31.86
N PRO A 532 -16.80 25.64 30.89
CA PRO A 532 -15.85 25.34 29.80
C PRO A 532 -14.42 25.02 30.24
N LEU A 533 -13.96 25.52 31.40
CA LEU A 533 -12.60 25.31 31.90
C LEU A 533 -12.56 24.41 33.15
N ASP A 534 -13.70 23.91 33.59
CA ASP A 534 -13.76 22.86 34.59
C ASP A 534 -13.45 21.53 33.89
N VAL A 535 -12.31 20.94 34.20
CA VAL A 535 -11.88 19.68 33.58
C VAL A 535 -11.47 18.67 34.61
N GLN A 536 -11.68 17.40 34.30
CA GLN A 536 -11.28 16.29 35.16
C GLN A 536 -10.39 15.32 34.40
N ILE A 537 -9.38 14.78 35.08
CA ILE A 537 -8.38 13.93 34.46
C ILE A 537 -8.77 12.46 34.61
N VAL A 538 -8.83 11.77 33.50
CA VAL A 538 -9.01 10.31 33.40
C VAL A 538 -7.80 9.71 32.69
N LEU A 539 -7.25 8.63 33.23
CA LEU A 539 -6.15 7.90 32.61
C LEU A 539 -6.59 6.52 32.17
N ASN A 540 -5.90 5.93 31.19
CA ASN A 540 -6.00 4.50 30.98
C ASN A 540 -5.02 3.73 31.87
N LYS A 541 -5.18 2.42 31.97
CA LYS A 541 -4.33 1.55 32.78
C LYS A 541 -2.85 1.62 32.38
N ALA A 542 -2.56 1.74 31.08
CA ALA A 542 -1.20 1.88 30.56
C ALA A 542 -0.54 3.19 31.03
N ALA A 543 -1.29 4.30 31.09
CA ALA A 543 -0.81 5.59 31.60
C ALA A 543 -0.49 5.53 33.09
N MET A 544 -1.39 4.92 33.91
CA MET A 544 -1.14 4.69 35.34
C MET A 544 0.18 3.95 35.58
N LYS A 545 0.38 2.86 34.81
CA LYS A 545 1.61 2.07 34.89
C LYS A 545 2.86 2.86 34.44
N ALA A 546 2.74 3.63 33.36
CA ALA A 546 3.86 4.41 32.81
C ALA A 546 4.31 5.54 33.79
N LEU A 547 3.36 6.15 34.51
CA LEU A 547 3.60 7.14 35.53
C LEU A 547 4.05 6.54 36.89
N GLY A 548 4.03 5.20 37.00
CA GLY A 548 4.43 4.50 38.24
C GLY A 548 3.38 4.47 39.33
N TYR A 549 2.12 4.75 39.02
CA TYR A 549 1.03 4.70 40.00
C TYR A 549 0.38 3.32 40.06
N THR A 550 0.03 2.89 41.26
CA THR A 550 -0.69 1.63 41.53
C THR A 550 -2.11 1.84 42.04
N ARG A 551 -2.39 3.02 42.58
CA ARG A 551 -3.69 3.41 43.16
C ARG A 551 -4.10 4.76 42.60
N ILE A 552 -5.39 4.97 42.40
CA ILE A 552 -5.92 6.23 41.87
C ILE A 552 -5.77 7.39 42.87
N GLU A 553 -5.84 7.10 44.14
CA GLU A 553 -5.77 8.12 45.19
C GLU A 553 -4.39 8.82 45.25
N ASP A 554 -3.34 8.13 44.79
CA ASP A 554 -1.97 8.65 44.79
C ASP A 554 -1.63 9.34 43.44
N ALA A 555 -2.54 9.28 42.47
CA ALA A 555 -2.26 9.70 41.09
C ALA A 555 -2.57 11.19 40.88
N PHE A 556 -1.50 11.98 40.73
CA PHE A 556 -1.56 13.40 40.39
C PHE A 556 -0.70 13.66 39.14
N VAL A 557 -1.23 14.45 38.25
CA VAL A 557 -0.56 14.76 36.98
C VAL A 557 -0.60 16.24 36.68
N ARG A 558 0.43 16.73 35.99
CA ARG A 558 0.48 18.05 35.37
C ARG A 558 1.09 17.98 34.00
N SER A 559 0.97 19.04 33.25
CA SER A 559 1.68 19.22 32.00
C SER A 559 2.50 20.51 32.02
N ASP A 560 3.64 20.53 31.36
CA ASP A 560 4.43 21.76 31.20
C ASP A 560 3.84 22.73 30.19
N THR A 561 2.88 22.22 29.38
CA THR A 561 2.08 23.04 28.47
C THR A 561 0.62 23.04 28.90
N PRO A 562 -0.12 24.14 28.73
CA PRO A 562 -1.55 24.15 29.05
C PRO A 562 -2.30 23.04 28.31
N LEU A 563 -3.01 22.19 29.05
CA LEU A 563 -3.89 21.19 28.45
C LEU A 563 -5.11 21.86 27.78
N LEU A 564 -5.61 22.92 28.38
CA LEU A 564 -6.70 23.70 27.85
C LEU A 564 -6.45 25.19 28.13
N VAL A 565 -6.79 26.03 27.14
CA VAL A 565 -6.68 27.50 27.26
C VAL A 565 -8.02 28.11 26.91
N GLY A 566 -8.53 29.01 27.74
CA GLY A 566 -9.78 29.71 27.49
C GLY A 566 -9.89 30.97 28.31
N TYR A 567 -11.00 31.69 28.15
CA TYR A 567 -11.29 32.89 28.92
C TYR A 567 -12.30 32.58 30.00
N MET A 568 -11.96 32.95 31.25
CA MET A 568 -12.84 32.89 32.39
C MET A 568 -12.86 34.27 33.06
N ASP A 569 -14.02 34.88 33.21
CA ASP A 569 -14.21 36.24 33.75
C ASP A 569 -13.34 37.26 33.00
N GLY A 570 -13.20 37.14 31.70
CA GLY A 570 -12.40 38.07 30.85
C GLY A 570 -10.88 37.93 31.00
N LYS A 571 -10.40 36.92 31.76
CA LYS A 571 -8.96 36.60 31.91
C LYS A 571 -8.62 35.30 31.20
N LEU A 572 -7.48 35.32 30.51
CA LEU A 572 -6.92 34.10 29.92
C LEU A 572 -6.56 33.12 31.05
N THR A 573 -7.19 31.96 31.03
CA THR A 573 -7.01 30.91 32.02
C THR A 573 -6.41 29.68 31.33
N GLU A 574 -5.34 29.18 31.90
CA GLU A 574 -4.62 27.99 31.47
C GLU A 574 -4.87 26.84 32.45
N VAL A 575 -5.32 25.69 31.96
CA VAL A 575 -5.62 24.51 32.78
C VAL A 575 -4.58 23.41 32.50
N GLY A 576 -4.25 22.63 33.53
CA GLY A 576 -3.34 21.49 33.41
C GLY A 576 -1.88 21.77 33.77
N MET A 577 -1.51 23.04 34.06
CA MET A 577 -0.17 23.43 34.48
C MET A 577 0.10 23.10 35.95
N SER A 578 -0.92 23.05 36.80
CA SER A 578 -0.84 22.63 38.20
C SER A 578 -1.14 21.14 38.34
N MET A 579 -0.71 20.54 39.47
CA MET A 579 -1.03 19.14 39.76
C MET A 579 -2.54 18.96 39.88
N MET A 580 -3.09 18.04 39.11
CA MET A 580 -4.51 17.68 39.08
C MET A 580 -4.67 16.22 39.51
N PRO A 581 -5.68 15.89 40.34
CA PRO A 581 -5.98 14.51 40.71
C PRO A 581 -6.58 13.75 39.56
N VAL A 582 -6.26 12.46 39.46
CA VAL A 582 -6.93 11.53 38.56
C VAL A 582 -8.22 11.05 39.18
N VAL A 583 -9.35 11.23 38.49
CA VAL A 583 -10.69 10.91 39.03
C VAL A 583 -11.22 9.53 38.61
N ALA A 584 -10.74 9.00 37.47
CA ALA A 584 -11.10 7.67 37.01
C ALA A 584 -9.96 7.03 36.19
N VAL A 585 -9.96 5.71 36.20
CA VAL A 585 -9.09 4.90 35.33
C VAL A 585 -9.96 4.05 34.44
N VAL A 586 -9.70 4.14 33.13
CA VAL A 586 -10.38 3.33 32.12
C VAL A 586 -9.51 2.17 31.63
N ASP A 587 -10.17 1.16 31.07
CA ASP A 587 -9.46 0.02 30.49
C ASP A 587 -8.66 0.44 29.23
N ASP A 588 -7.67 -0.35 28.91
CA ASP A 588 -6.81 -0.12 27.76
C ASP A 588 -7.54 -0.46 26.45
N TYR A 589 -7.31 0.33 25.43
CA TYR A 589 -7.76 0.04 24.07
C TYR A 589 -6.68 0.44 23.05
N PHE A 590 -6.87 0.04 21.78
CA PHE A 590 -5.94 0.34 20.71
C PHE A 590 -6.45 1.58 19.94
N PRO A 591 -5.77 2.73 20.05
CA PRO A 591 -6.21 3.98 19.43
C PRO A 591 -5.85 4.11 17.95
N GLY A 592 -5.23 3.09 17.38
CA GLY A 592 -4.77 3.03 15.99
C GLY A 592 -4.58 1.59 15.56
N HIS A 593 -3.61 1.34 14.71
CA HIS A 593 -3.32 -0.01 14.25
C HIS A 593 -2.87 -0.90 15.42
N LEU A 594 -3.42 -2.12 15.52
CA LEU A 594 -3.13 -3.04 16.64
C LEU A 594 -1.63 -3.33 16.81
N THR A 595 -0.87 -3.35 15.71
CA THR A 595 0.57 -3.61 15.76
C THR A 595 1.37 -2.53 16.50
N GLU A 596 0.83 -1.32 16.65
CA GLU A 596 1.44 -0.24 17.44
C GLU A 596 1.31 -0.48 18.94
N GLY A 597 0.38 -1.34 19.36
CA GLY A 597 0.13 -1.67 20.75
C GLY A 597 -0.73 -0.66 21.48
N VAL A 598 -0.94 -0.93 22.76
CA VAL A 598 -1.62 -0.02 23.66
C VAL A 598 -0.67 1.10 24.07
N LYS A 599 -1.14 2.34 23.96
CA LYS A 599 -0.38 3.53 24.34
C LYS A 599 -0.91 4.12 25.67
N PRO A 600 -0.07 4.80 26.46
CA PRO A 600 -0.56 5.61 27.57
C PRO A 600 -1.49 6.71 27.04
N MET A 601 -2.63 6.92 27.71
CA MET A 601 -3.66 7.88 27.30
C MET A 601 -4.14 8.71 28.48
N ILE A 602 -4.29 10.01 28.22
CA ILE A 602 -4.93 10.95 29.14
C ILE A 602 -6.18 11.53 28.48
N PHE A 603 -7.27 11.53 29.23
CA PHE A 603 -8.53 12.15 28.84
C PHE A 603 -8.76 13.35 29.73
N VAL A 604 -8.70 14.54 29.15
CA VAL A 604 -9.03 15.81 29.80
C VAL A 604 -10.52 16.04 29.59
N VAL A 605 -11.32 15.48 30.47
CA VAL A 605 -12.78 15.46 30.35
C VAL A 605 -13.33 16.83 30.72
N GLY A 606 -14.00 17.47 29.77
CA GLY A 606 -14.58 18.79 29.93
C GLY A 606 -16.08 18.87 29.59
N ALA A 607 -16.57 20.07 29.47
CA ALA A 607 -17.93 20.34 29.02
C ALA A 607 -18.19 19.78 27.63
N LYS A 608 -19.46 19.58 27.26
CA LYS A 608 -19.85 19.15 25.91
C LYS A 608 -19.30 20.12 24.89
N SER A 609 -18.65 19.61 23.86
CA SER A 609 -18.24 20.41 22.71
C SER A 609 -19.46 20.90 21.94
N ASN A 610 -19.32 22.07 21.34
CA ASN A 610 -20.33 22.66 20.48
C ASN A 610 -19.98 22.54 18.99
N SER A 611 -18.85 21.95 18.68
CA SER A 611 -18.32 21.88 17.32
C SER A 611 -17.49 20.60 17.09
N GLY A 612 -17.24 20.27 15.85
CA GLY A 612 -16.59 19.05 15.40
C GLY A 612 -17.60 18.09 14.74
N SER A 613 -17.13 16.92 14.38
CA SER A 613 -17.98 15.86 13.82
C SER A 613 -19.01 15.40 14.85
N VAL A 614 -20.18 15.00 14.39
CA VAL A 614 -21.22 14.40 15.24
C VAL A 614 -21.02 12.88 15.27
N TYR A 615 -20.76 12.34 16.45
CA TYR A 615 -20.72 10.88 16.67
C TYR A 615 -22.07 10.42 17.21
N ILE A 616 -22.71 9.48 16.52
CA ILE A 616 -24.06 9.01 16.80
C ILE A 616 -24.03 7.51 17.05
N SER A 617 -24.47 7.08 18.23
CA SER A 617 -24.78 5.69 18.51
C SER A 617 -26.19 5.37 18.01
N VAL A 618 -26.28 4.53 16.99
CA VAL A 618 -27.53 4.19 16.29
C VAL A 618 -28.21 3.01 16.98
N LYS A 619 -29.55 3.09 17.17
CA LYS A 619 -30.36 1.97 17.65
C LYS A 619 -30.36 0.83 16.63
N GLU A 620 -30.40 -0.40 17.11
CA GLU A 620 -30.34 -1.61 16.28
C GLU A 620 -31.45 -1.65 15.23
N GLY A 621 -31.03 -1.86 13.97
CA GLY A 621 -31.96 -1.96 12.82
C GLY A 621 -32.64 -0.64 12.44
N LYS A 622 -32.12 0.51 12.91
CA LYS A 622 -32.67 1.85 12.62
C LYS A 622 -31.77 2.74 11.75
N GLU A 623 -30.78 2.14 11.09
CA GLU A 623 -29.82 2.85 10.28
C GLU A 623 -30.50 3.60 9.11
N HIS A 624 -31.44 2.95 8.42
CA HIS A 624 -32.12 3.55 7.27
C HIS A 624 -33.05 4.70 7.66
N GLU A 625 -33.76 4.53 8.76
CA GLU A 625 -34.68 5.54 9.31
C GLU A 625 -33.87 6.76 9.81
N LEU A 626 -32.70 6.51 10.43
CA LEU A 626 -31.79 7.57 10.85
C LEU A 626 -31.31 8.39 9.65
N PHE A 627 -30.82 7.77 8.58
CA PHE A 627 -30.38 8.51 7.39
C PHE A 627 -31.51 9.35 6.77
N SER A 628 -32.70 8.80 6.70
CA SER A 628 -33.88 9.55 6.20
C SER A 628 -34.25 10.73 7.10
N TYR A 629 -34.01 10.61 8.40
CA TYR A 629 -34.20 11.69 9.37
C TYR A 629 -33.12 12.75 9.24
N LEU A 630 -31.85 12.36 9.19
CA LEU A 630 -30.71 13.27 9.06
C LEU A 630 -30.78 14.10 7.76
N ARG A 631 -31.11 13.49 6.62
CA ARG A 631 -31.29 14.21 5.36
C ARG A 631 -32.40 15.27 5.43
N ARG A 632 -33.54 14.94 6.04
CA ARG A 632 -34.61 15.92 6.24
C ARG A 632 -34.20 17.04 7.19
N MET A 633 -33.47 16.72 8.23
CA MET A 633 -32.95 17.69 9.18
C MET A 633 -31.94 18.63 8.52
N GLU A 634 -30.99 18.10 7.72
CA GLU A 634 -30.03 18.87 6.96
C GLU A 634 -30.72 19.80 5.93
N GLN A 635 -31.75 19.29 5.25
CA GLN A 635 -32.57 20.10 4.33
C GLN A 635 -33.29 21.24 5.07
N GLU A 636 -33.78 21.00 6.26
CA GLU A 636 -34.50 22.01 7.07
C GLU A 636 -33.55 23.07 7.64
N ILE A 637 -32.35 22.69 8.09
CA ILE A 637 -31.41 23.59 8.79
C ILE A 637 -30.46 24.29 7.83
N TYR A 638 -29.89 23.54 6.85
CA TYR A 638 -28.81 23.99 5.99
C TYR A 638 -29.18 24.04 4.50
N ASN A 639 -30.43 23.69 4.14
CA ASN A 639 -30.92 23.62 2.77
C ASN A 639 -30.08 22.69 1.87
N THR A 640 -29.57 21.60 2.42
CA THR A 640 -28.85 20.54 1.73
C THR A 640 -29.33 19.18 2.18
N GLU A 641 -29.34 18.18 1.28
CA GLU A 641 -29.62 16.77 1.65
C GLU A 641 -28.33 15.97 1.80
N ASP A 642 -27.21 16.51 1.35
CA ASP A 642 -25.92 15.83 1.33
C ASP A 642 -25.07 16.23 2.54
N PHE A 643 -24.60 15.24 3.27
CA PHE A 643 -23.60 15.36 4.31
C PHE A 643 -22.62 14.20 4.22
N SER A 644 -21.37 14.45 4.59
CA SER A 644 -20.38 13.39 4.64
C SER A 644 -20.52 12.59 5.92
N TYR A 645 -20.35 11.28 5.81
CA TYR A 645 -20.42 10.37 6.94
C TYR A 645 -19.50 9.17 6.75
N SER A 646 -19.11 8.56 7.86
CA SER A 646 -18.38 7.28 7.90
C SER A 646 -18.89 6.43 9.08
N TRP A 647 -18.84 5.12 8.93
CA TRP A 647 -19.05 4.23 10.07
C TRP A 647 -17.72 4.04 10.80
N MET A 648 -17.77 4.04 12.12
CA MET A 648 -16.56 3.79 12.93
C MET A 648 -15.92 2.43 12.64
N ALA A 649 -16.73 1.44 12.29
CA ALA A 649 -16.26 0.13 11.87
C ALA A 649 -15.46 0.20 10.56
N ASP A 650 -15.88 1.04 9.60
CA ASP A 650 -15.17 1.25 8.33
C ASP A 650 -13.87 2.02 8.58
N GLU A 651 -13.89 3.07 9.42
CA GLU A 651 -12.65 3.80 9.78
C GLU A 651 -11.61 2.88 10.44
N VAL A 652 -12.06 1.94 11.27
CA VAL A 652 -11.16 0.92 11.85
C VAL A 652 -10.68 -0.07 10.78
N ALA A 653 -11.57 -0.51 9.87
CA ALA A 653 -11.19 -1.42 8.78
C ALA A 653 -10.17 -0.79 7.83
N ASP A 654 -10.27 0.52 7.60
CA ASP A 654 -9.34 1.28 6.76
C ASP A 654 -7.90 1.29 7.31
N LEU A 655 -7.73 1.15 8.63
CA LEU A 655 -6.40 0.99 9.22
C LEU A 655 -5.67 -0.27 8.69
N TYR A 656 -6.43 -1.31 8.30
CA TYR A 656 -5.90 -2.62 7.86
C TYR A 656 -5.90 -2.82 6.34
N VAL A 657 -6.22 -1.79 5.54
CA VAL A 657 -6.19 -1.87 4.07
C VAL A 657 -4.82 -2.29 3.57
N HIS A 658 -3.76 -1.77 4.19
CA HIS A 658 -2.38 -2.14 3.85
C HIS A 658 -2.13 -3.64 4.06
N ASP A 659 -2.51 -4.20 5.22
CA ASP A 659 -2.33 -5.62 5.53
C ASP A 659 -3.12 -6.52 4.60
N ARG A 660 -4.36 -6.12 4.27
CA ARG A 660 -5.21 -6.78 3.27
C ARG A 660 -4.53 -6.84 1.90
N ASN A 661 -3.94 -5.72 1.48
CA ASN A 661 -3.27 -5.61 0.19
C ASN A 661 -2.00 -6.49 0.16
N VAL A 662 -1.20 -6.50 1.22
CA VAL A 662 -0.04 -7.39 1.37
C VAL A 662 -0.47 -8.85 1.31
N ALA A 663 -1.48 -9.26 2.08
CA ALA A 663 -2.01 -10.63 2.08
C ALA A 663 -2.52 -11.06 0.71
N SER A 664 -3.26 -10.18 0.02
CA SER A 664 -3.80 -10.41 -1.32
C SER A 664 -2.70 -10.59 -2.35
N ILE A 665 -1.68 -9.74 -2.31
CA ILE A 665 -0.51 -9.81 -3.20
C ILE A 665 0.22 -11.13 -3.03
N TYR A 666 0.58 -11.51 -1.80
CA TYR A 666 1.22 -12.80 -1.57
C TYR A 666 0.36 -13.98 -2.03
N SER A 667 -0.97 -13.90 -1.90
CA SER A 667 -1.90 -14.95 -2.34
C SER A 667 -1.90 -15.13 -3.85
N VAL A 668 -1.99 -14.03 -4.60
CA VAL A 668 -1.95 -14.03 -6.06
C VAL A 668 -0.61 -14.59 -6.55
N PHE A 669 0.50 -14.16 -5.95
CA PHE A 669 1.83 -14.60 -6.39
C PHE A 669 2.16 -16.03 -5.96
N ALA A 670 1.69 -16.47 -4.80
CA ALA A 670 1.77 -17.87 -4.40
C ALA A 670 1.02 -18.76 -5.41
N PHE A 671 -0.19 -18.37 -5.81
CA PHE A 671 -0.96 -19.08 -6.83
C PHE A 671 -0.19 -19.15 -8.16
N ILE A 672 0.37 -18.04 -8.63
CA ILE A 672 1.15 -17.99 -9.87
C ILE A 672 2.41 -18.88 -9.77
N ALA A 673 3.14 -18.79 -8.66
CA ALA A 673 4.32 -19.61 -8.43
C ALA A 673 3.99 -21.12 -8.45
N ILE A 674 2.85 -21.53 -7.89
CA ILE A 674 2.35 -22.91 -7.96
C ILE A 674 2.07 -23.29 -9.41
N VAL A 675 1.32 -22.49 -10.15
CA VAL A 675 0.98 -22.77 -11.56
C VAL A 675 2.23 -22.93 -12.41
N VAL A 676 3.18 -21.99 -12.29
CA VAL A 676 4.45 -22.05 -13.04
C VAL A 676 5.29 -23.27 -12.63
N SER A 677 5.32 -23.61 -11.33
CA SER A 677 6.02 -24.78 -10.83
C SER A 677 5.40 -26.09 -11.33
N CYS A 678 4.06 -26.16 -11.40
CA CYS A 678 3.35 -27.29 -11.97
C CYS A 678 3.59 -27.47 -13.46
N LEU A 679 3.63 -26.37 -14.22
CA LEU A 679 3.98 -26.41 -15.66
C LEU A 679 5.42 -26.92 -15.85
N GLY A 680 6.36 -26.50 -14.98
CA GLY A 680 7.74 -27.01 -14.98
C GLY A 680 7.82 -28.51 -14.69
N LEU A 681 7.15 -28.94 -13.61
CA LEU A 681 7.06 -30.35 -13.24
C LEU A 681 6.43 -31.18 -14.36
N PHE A 682 5.33 -30.68 -14.93
CA PHE A 682 4.62 -31.32 -16.02
C PHE A 682 5.54 -31.57 -17.24
N GLY A 683 6.29 -30.54 -17.64
CA GLY A 683 7.18 -30.66 -18.80
C GLY A 683 8.35 -31.61 -18.57
N ILE A 684 8.96 -31.57 -17.37
CA ILE A 684 10.08 -32.45 -16.99
C ILE A 684 9.62 -33.90 -16.87
N SER A 685 8.52 -34.13 -16.16
CA SER A 685 7.99 -35.48 -15.94
C SER A 685 7.51 -36.13 -17.21
N LEU A 686 6.88 -35.39 -18.11
CA LEU A 686 6.52 -35.87 -19.44
C LEU A 686 7.74 -36.36 -20.24
N PHE A 687 8.85 -35.66 -20.14
CA PHE A 687 10.08 -36.07 -20.80
C PHE A 687 10.73 -37.31 -20.11
N ASP A 688 10.86 -37.29 -18.79
CA ASP A 688 11.45 -38.40 -18.03
C ASP A 688 10.66 -39.71 -18.23
N ILE A 689 9.33 -39.60 -18.30
CA ILE A 689 8.44 -40.74 -18.53
C ILE A 689 8.64 -41.27 -19.95
N ARG A 690 8.67 -40.41 -20.98
CA ARG A 690 8.90 -40.85 -22.36
C ARG A 690 10.24 -41.52 -22.57
N GLN A 691 11.30 -41.08 -21.88
CA GLN A 691 12.60 -41.72 -21.94
C GLN A 691 12.60 -43.13 -21.31
N ARG A 692 11.71 -43.38 -20.36
CA ARG A 692 11.62 -44.67 -19.64
C ARG A 692 10.52 -45.58 -20.19
N TYR A 693 9.89 -45.23 -21.32
CA TYR A 693 8.83 -46.08 -21.88
C TYR A 693 9.28 -47.53 -22.11
N ARG A 694 10.50 -47.74 -22.59
CA ARG A 694 11.07 -49.06 -22.78
C ARG A 694 11.30 -49.78 -21.46
N GLU A 695 11.86 -49.13 -20.46
CA GLU A 695 12.03 -49.66 -19.09
C GLU A 695 10.68 -50.04 -18.47
N ILE A 696 9.69 -49.15 -18.60
CA ILE A 696 8.32 -49.36 -18.13
C ILE A 696 7.69 -50.58 -18.85
N ALA A 697 7.84 -50.67 -20.16
CA ALA A 697 7.32 -51.77 -20.97
C ALA A 697 7.95 -53.11 -20.55
N ILE A 698 9.28 -53.18 -20.42
CA ILE A 698 9.99 -54.39 -19.99
C ILE A 698 9.56 -54.81 -18.57
N ARG A 699 9.43 -53.86 -17.64
CA ARG A 699 8.98 -54.20 -16.26
C ARG A 699 7.54 -54.69 -16.25
N LYS A 700 6.69 -54.13 -17.11
CA LYS A 700 5.28 -54.51 -17.23
C LYS A 700 5.11 -55.92 -17.82
N THR A 701 5.90 -56.25 -18.84
CA THR A 701 5.95 -57.63 -19.38
C THR A 701 6.50 -58.64 -18.38
N ASN A 702 7.36 -58.21 -17.46
CA ASN A 702 7.87 -58.99 -16.34
C ASN A 702 6.95 -59.01 -15.09
N GLY A 703 5.69 -58.57 -15.22
CA GLY A 703 4.68 -58.67 -14.16
C GLY A 703 4.72 -57.55 -13.11
N ALA A 704 5.40 -56.40 -13.37
CA ALA A 704 5.41 -55.32 -12.42
C ALA A 704 3.99 -54.68 -12.29
N GLN A 705 3.51 -54.59 -11.05
CA GLN A 705 2.24 -53.92 -10.74
C GLN A 705 2.36 -52.42 -10.93
N THR A 706 1.20 -51.79 -11.25
CA THR A 706 1.12 -50.31 -11.45
C THR A 706 1.66 -49.53 -10.26
N GLY A 707 1.44 -50.02 -9.01
CA GLY A 707 1.95 -49.38 -7.79
C GLY A 707 3.49 -49.26 -7.73
N ASN A 708 4.20 -50.27 -8.25
CA ASN A 708 5.67 -50.26 -8.32
C ASN A 708 6.18 -49.17 -9.29
N LEU A 709 5.43 -48.93 -10.39
CA LEU A 709 5.74 -47.89 -11.35
C LEU A 709 5.50 -46.53 -10.75
N TYR A 710 4.41 -46.34 -10.01
CA TYR A 710 4.16 -45.08 -9.27
C TYR A 710 5.28 -44.81 -8.26
N ARG A 711 5.66 -45.72 -7.43
CA ARG A 711 6.73 -45.56 -6.44
C ARG A 711 8.08 -45.18 -7.08
N LEU A 712 8.40 -45.76 -8.23
CA LEU A 712 9.64 -45.49 -8.97
C LEU A 712 9.65 -44.07 -9.55
N LEU A 713 8.52 -43.63 -10.12
CA LEU A 713 8.43 -42.36 -10.81
C LEU A 713 8.20 -41.19 -9.81
N PHE A 714 7.35 -41.35 -8.81
CA PHE A 714 7.06 -40.34 -7.81
C PHE A 714 8.19 -40.16 -6.79
N GLY A 715 8.86 -41.22 -6.37
CA GLY A 715 9.83 -41.13 -5.27
C GLY A 715 10.95 -40.13 -5.49
N LYS A 716 11.33 -39.89 -6.74
CA LYS A 716 12.36 -38.93 -7.12
C LYS A 716 11.86 -37.47 -6.92
N TYR A 717 10.64 -37.16 -7.37
CA TYR A 717 10.05 -35.83 -7.25
C TYR A 717 9.64 -35.52 -5.82
N LEU A 718 9.15 -36.53 -5.10
CA LEU A 718 8.78 -36.41 -3.69
C LEU A 718 10.00 -36.05 -2.81
N LYS A 719 11.17 -36.61 -3.11
CA LYS A 719 12.42 -36.25 -2.42
C LYS A 719 12.79 -34.79 -2.67
N VAL A 720 12.67 -34.29 -3.92
CA VAL A 720 12.95 -32.90 -4.24
C VAL A 720 11.98 -31.99 -3.50
N LEU A 721 10.68 -32.30 -3.51
CA LEU A 721 9.65 -31.57 -2.77
C LEU A 721 9.96 -31.49 -1.27
N ALA A 722 10.30 -32.61 -0.64
CA ALA A 722 10.61 -32.68 0.79
C ALA A 722 11.84 -31.82 1.13
N VAL A 723 12.91 -31.93 0.34
CA VAL A 723 14.13 -31.12 0.55
C VAL A 723 13.86 -29.63 0.31
N SER A 724 13.07 -29.27 -0.71
CA SER A 724 12.66 -27.88 -0.97
C SER A 724 11.87 -27.31 0.21
N PHE A 725 10.99 -28.10 0.81
CA PHE A 725 10.21 -27.68 1.97
C PHE A 725 11.11 -27.46 3.20
N ILE A 726 12.06 -28.40 3.47
CA ILE A 726 13.01 -28.28 4.59
C ILE A 726 13.83 -26.99 4.49
N VAL A 727 14.15 -26.53 3.29
CA VAL A 727 14.89 -25.27 3.08
C VAL A 727 13.97 -24.05 3.17
N ALA A 728 12.74 -24.16 2.63
CA ALA A 728 11.80 -23.05 2.61
C ALA A 728 11.25 -22.68 4.00
N VAL A 729 11.08 -23.67 4.90
CA VAL A 729 10.54 -23.46 6.25
C VAL A 729 11.39 -22.49 7.10
N PRO A 730 12.69 -22.71 7.32
CA PRO A 730 13.49 -21.79 8.14
C PRO A 730 13.61 -20.41 7.50
N LEU A 731 13.67 -20.32 6.17
CA LEU A 731 13.71 -19.04 5.47
C LEU A 731 12.39 -18.29 5.62
N GLY A 732 11.25 -18.95 5.43
CA GLY A 732 9.93 -18.37 5.61
C GLY A 732 9.69 -17.93 7.06
N TRP A 733 10.06 -18.78 8.03
CA TRP A 733 10.01 -18.44 9.45
C TRP A 733 10.86 -17.19 9.77
N TYR A 734 12.07 -17.10 9.24
CA TYR A 734 12.97 -15.94 9.45
C TYR A 734 12.38 -14.66 8.87
N ILE A 735 11.81 -14.70 7.65
CA ILE A 735 11.19 -13.52 7.00
C ILE A 735 9.98 -13.07 7.81
N ILE A 736 9.11 -13.99 8.24
CA ILE A 736 7.94 -13.69 9.07
C ILE A 736 8.38 -13.08 10.40
N TYR A 737 9.35 -13.69 11.08
CA TYR A 737 9.88 -13.21 12.35
C TYR A 737 10.42 -11.79 12.21
N ARG A 738 11.25 -11.53 11.19
CA ARG A 738 11.85 -10.22 10.95
C ARG A 738 10.83 -9.14 10.58
N TYR A 739 9.80 -9.51 9.82
CA TYR A 739 8.72 -8.60 9.47
C TYR A 739 7.87 -8.21 10.69
N THR A 740 7.64 -9.16 11.61
CA THR A 740 6.77 -8.95 12.77
C THR A 740 7.54 -8.60 14.06
N GLU A 741 8.84 -8.37 13.99
CA GLU A 741 9.70 -8.13 15.17
C GLU A 741 9.25 -6.92 15.97
N ASP A 742 8.96 -5.81 15.29
CA ASP A 742 8.56 -4.53 15.89
C ASP A 742 7.05 -4.43 16.18
N MET A 743 6.27 -5.47 15.87
CA MET A 743 4.83 -5.45 16.08
C MET A 743 4.48 -5.86 17.52
N SER A 744 3.73 -5.01 18.23
CA SER A 744 3.25 -5.29 19.59
C SER A 744 2.21 -6.42 19.61
N VAL A 745 1.30 -6.44 18.63
CA VAL A 745 0.28 -7.49 18.45
C VAL A 745 0.50 -8.14 17.10
N LYS A 746 0.66 -9.46 17.11
CA LYS A 746 0.92 -10.27 15.92
C LYS A 746 0.27 -11.65 16.01
N ALA A 747 -0.15 -12.19 14.88
CA ALA A 747 -0.66 -13.54 14.83
C ALA A 747 0.42 -14.56 15.22
N PRO A 748 0.09 -15.58 16.03
CA PRO A 748 1.04 -16.63 16.37
C PRO A 748 1.42 -17.44 15.13
N ILE A 749 2.71 -17.76 15.02
CA ILE A 749 3.21 -18.61 13.93
C ILE A 749 2.80 -20.06 14.25
N SER A 750 1.67 -20.48 13.70
CA SER A 750 1.13 -21.82 13.93
C SER A 750 1.82 -22.87 13.06
N ILE A 751 2.08 -24.04 13.62
CA ILE A 751 2.61 -25.21 12.87
C ILE A 751 1.68 -25.63 11.72
N TRP A 752 0.38 -25.35 11.83
CA TRP A 752 -0.61 -25.66 10.79
C TRP A 752 -0.35 -24.95 9.48
N ILE A 753 0.23 -23.73 9.51
CA ILE A 753 0.60 -22.99 8.31
C ILE A 753 1.62 -23.78 7.48
N PHE A 754 2.62 -24.36 8.14
CA PHE A 754 3.64 -25.18 7.48
C PHE A 754 3.06 -26.49 6.94
N ILE A 755 2.19 -27.15 7.71
CA ILE A 755 1.51 -28.39 7.28
C ILE A 755 0.62 -28.09 6.06
N MET A 756 -0.18 -27.04 6.09
CA MET A 756 -1.07 -26.65 4.99
C MET A 756 -0.27 -26.29 3.73
N ALA A 757 0.85 -25.57 3.87
CA ALA A 757 1.73 -25.26 2.75
C ALA A 757 2.29 -26.54 2.12
N PHE A 758 2.78 -27.47 2.94
CA PHE A 758 3.31 -28.76 2.46
C PHE A 758 2.25 -29.60 1.75
N VAL A 759 1.08 -29.76 2.39
CA VAL A 759 -0.02 -30.56 1.85
C VAL A 759 -0.55 -29.97 0.54
N SER A 760 -0.71 -28.64 0.46
CA SER A 760 -1.19 -27.96 -0.75
C SER A 760 -0.27 -28.21 -1.95
N VAL A 761 1.03 -27.95 -1.79
CA VAL A 761 2.00 -28.15 -2.88
C VAL A 761 2.13 -29.63 -3.22
N MET A 762 2.11 -30.49 -2.22
CA MET A 762 2.19 -31.95 -2.42
C MET A 762 0.98 -32.47 -3.22
N LEU A 763 -0.24 -32.09 -2.86
CA LEU A 763 -1.46 -32.53 -3.54
C LEU A 763 -1.48 -32.06 -4.99
N ILE A 764 -1.15 -30.78 -5.25
CA ILE A 764 -1.16 -30.25 -6.61
C ILE A 764 -0.06 -30.91 -7.45
N SER A 765 1.14 -31.09 -6.90
CA SER A 765 2.26 -31.75 -7.59
C SER A 765 1.99 -33.23 -7.86
N LEU A 766 1.42 -33.95 -6.89
CA LEU A 766 1.03 -35.35 -7.07
C LEU A 766 -0.11 -35.48 -8.10
N GLY A 767 -1.09 -34.58 -8.09
CA GLY A 767 -2.15 -34.54 -9.09
C GLY A 767 -1.61 -34.37 -10.52
N THR A 768 -0.65 -33.44 -10.67
CA THR A 768 0.04 -33.19 -11.97
C THR A 768 0.79 -34.45 -12.44
N LEU A 769 1.53 -35.09 -11.53
CA LEU A 769 2.28 -36.30 -11.85
C LEU A 769 1.36 -37.52 -12.06
N TRP A 770 0.31 -37.68 -11.28
CA TRP A 770 -0.62 -38.80 -11.36
C TRP A 770 -1.25 -38.91 -12.74
N TRP A 771 -1.73 -37.81 -13.29
CA TRP A 771 -2.32 -37.78 -14.62
C TRP A 771 -1.34 -38.30 -15.68
N GLN A 772 -0.07 -37.90 -15.61
CA GLN A 772 0.96 -38.34 -16.58
C GLN A 772 1.38 -39.77 -16.40
N VAL A 773 1.59 -40.20 -15.15
CA VAL A 773 1.99 -41.59 -14.85
C VAL A 773 0.88 -42.58 -15.19
N ASN A 774 -0.39 -42.18 -14.93
CA ASN A 774 -1.54 -42.99 -15.31
C ASN A 774 -1.64 -43.16 -16.83
N LYS A 775 -1.39 -42.09 -17.59
CA LYS A 775 -1.31 -42.16 -19.06
C LYS A 775 -0.18 -43.08 -19.52
N ALA A 776 0.99 -43.01 -18.90
CA ALA A 776 2.13 -43.91 -19.19
C ALA A 776 1.89 -45.38 -18.81
N ALA A 777 1.25 -45.59 -17.65
CA ALA A 777 0.91 -46.95 -17.18
C ALA A 777 -0.12 -47.65 -18.05
N ARG A 778 -0.95 -46.93 -18.79
CA ARG A 778 -1.96 -47.48 -19.72
C ARG A 778 -1.40 -47.78 -21.11
N ILE A 779 -0.16 -47.42 -21.44
CA ILE A 779 0.45 -47.69 -22.76
C ILE A 779 0.64 -49.20 -22.92
N ASN A 780 0.27 -49.69 -24.11
CA ASN A 780 0.46 -51.07 -24.49
C ASN A 780 1.97 -51.34 -24.71
N PRO A 781 2.58 -52.31 -23.98
CA PRO A 781 3.99 -52.65 -24.14
C PRO A 781 4.36 -53.04 -25.60
N ALA A 782 3.42 -53.69 -26.31
CA ALA A 782 3.65 -54.13 -27.70
C ALA A 782 3.86 -52.98 -28.67
N ASP A 783 3.13 -51.83 -28.46
CA ASP A 783 3.26 -50.69 -29.34
C ASP A 783 4.59 -49.93 -29.11
N VAL A 784 5.12 -49.96 -27.88
CA VAL A 784 6.42 -49.35 -27.59
C VAL A 784 7.57 -50.19 -28.18
N MET A 785 7.44 -51.47 -28.24
CA MET A 785 8.47 -52.40 -28.79
C MET A 785 8.45 -52.44 -30.34
N LYS A 786 7.32 -52.15 -30.98
CA LYS A 786 7.19 -52.11 -32.46
C LYS A 786 7.62 -50.74 -33.05
N SER A 787 7.76 -49.68 -32.29
CA SER A 787 8.08 -48.34 -32.75
C SER A 787 9.59 -48.08 -32.99
N GLU A 788 10.39 -49.09 -33.04
CA GLU A 788 11.74 -49.15 -33.63
C GLU A 788 11.61 -49.79 -35.00
#